data_afe2919c30daeb5d6e80347fd42e7610
#
_entry.id   afe2919c30daeb5d6e80347fd42e7610
#
_cell.length_a   1.000
_cell.length_b   1.000
_cell.length_c   1.000
_cell.angle_alpha   90.00
_cell.angle_beta   90.00
_cell.angle_gamma   90.00
#
_symmetry.space_group_name_H-M   'P 1'
#
loop_
_entity.id
_entity.type
_entity.pdbx_description
1 polymer ?
#
loop_
_entity_poly.entity_id
_entity_poly.type
_entity_poly.pdbx_seq_one_letter_code
_entity_poly.pdbx_strand_id
1 'polypeptide(L)'
;MCDVERMFHQFHVTPQDQDYLRFLWWEHGDLSVPPSVFRMKVHLFGAASSPGCANFGLKHLATQGEGKFTPNTVRFIQRNFYVDDGLVSVMSEAQAIKLVKEARELCSTGKLRLHKFVSNSENVIKSLPREECAESIKDLDLALGEPLMERALGVQWCVSADEFQFRITVKDHPMTRRGILRTIASVYDPLGFVAPFILRGKQILQQLCQEKVGWDEPLSDELRTQWESWLLDLQNLSKVKVQRHVLPANTDIAQCELHHFSDASVTGYGECSYLRTVTSKGDIHCALVMGKARVAPTKVTTVPRLELTAAVVAARTSAMLRNELEISDLEEHFWTDSKVVLGYVNNDAKRFHVFVANRIQRIQSLTDPRQWHHVPSESNPADHASRGLSVQQLLNSNWFKGPEFLWQSELPTENDKFTEVKPNDPELKTVHVFNTKVEERRTILERLTKFSDWRRAVKAIARLQKFVKDFKGLTQTKGENTSVEDRQKAELFIIKLAQENTFSKEIKDLTRGKDIQLKDKTHKLYSLSPFVDEQGVLRVGGRLTRATLHPYIKHPAIIPKSSHVSSLLIKHYHEKVQHQGRGITVNELRSNGLWITGCSNAVASHIYKCTTCRKYRRHTQDQRMSDLPEDRMETTPPFSYCGIDCFGPFYVKEGRKELKRYGLLFTCMCSRTIHIEMLDDLTTDAFMNALRCFISIRGHVRQIRCDQGTNFVGAKGEFVNALKDFDKEQLKQYGCEFVLNTPSSSHMGGVWERQIRTIRSVLTSILDHTCEGEKYFTAIICCYFIIIITISCDVAFRCIQMFKYIGIILVFITGSVIIS
;
A
#
# COMPACT_ATOMS: atom_id res chain seq x y z
N MET A 1 6.02 32.07 -0.65
CA MET A 1 6.48 30.92 0.11
C MET A 1 6.96 31.41 1.49
N CYS A 2 6.77 30.63 2.54
CA CYS A 2 7.27 30.92 3.89
C CYS A 2 7.51 29.61 4.64
N ASP A 3 8.16 29.72 5.81
CA ASP A 3 8.54 28.59 6.68
C ASP A 3 8.02 28.89 8.10
N VAL A 4 7.62 27.88 8.85
CA VAL A 4 7.27 28.00 10.28
C VAL A 4 8.53 27.76 11.10
N GLU A 5 9.03 28.78 11.80
CA GLU A 5 10.26 28.69 12.56
C GLU A 5 10.22 27.58 13.60
N ARG A 6 11.16 26.62 13.48
CA ARG A 6 11.33 25.51 14.44
C ARG A 6 10.02 24.82 14.78
N MET A 7 9.17 24.58 13.78
CA MET A 7 7.78 24.16 13.93
C MET A 7 7.57 23.11 15.04
N PHE A 8 8.34 22.00 15.01
CA PHE A 8 8.14 20.92 16.00
C PHE A 8 8.43 21.36 17.43
N HIS A 9 9.39 22.25 17.62
CA HIS A 9 9.76 22.76 18.95
C HIS A 9 8.74 23.76 19.52
N GLN A 10 7.76 24.20 18.71
CA GLN A 10 6.68 25.07 19.20
C GLN A 10 5.52 24.27 19.82
N PHE A 11 5.48 22.96 19.59
CA PHE A 11 4.41 22.09 20.09
C PHE A 11 4.88 21.31 21.31
N HIS A 12 4.20 21.52 22.44
CA HIS A 12 4.50 20.81 23.68
C HIS A 12 3.99 19.38 23.66
N VAL A 13 4.76 18.48 24.25
CA VAL A 13 4.36 17.11 24.54
C VAL A 13 3.74 17.06 25.93
N THR A 14 2.67 16.27 26.08
CA THR A 14 2.00 16.13 27.38
C THR A 14 3.00 15.62 28.44
N PRO A 15 2.90 16.08 29.70
CA PRO A 15 3.84 15.67 30.75
C PRO A 15 3.98 14.15 30.92
N GLN A 16 2.90 13.39 30.65
CA GLN A 16 2.88 11.94 30.74
C GLN A 16 3.72 11.27 29.63
N ASP A 17 3.82 11.90 28.45
CA ASP A 17 4.53 11.36 27.30
C ASP A 17 5.97 11.86 27.17
N GLN A 18 6.35 12.91 27.95
CA GLN A 18 7.72 13.45 27.92
C GLN A 18 8.78 12.43 28.33
N ASP A 19 8.42 11.47 29.15
CA ASP A 19 9.33 10.41 29.60
C ASP A 19 9.78 9.45 28.50
N TYR A 20 9.05 9.39 27.37
CA TYR A 20 9.47 8.66 26.17
C TYR A 20 10.50 9.42 25.33
N LEU A 21 10.75 10.71 25.65
CA LEU A 21 11.67 11.59 24.94
C LEU A 21 12.90 11.91 25.79
N ARG A 22 13.38 10.93 26.57
CA ARG A 22 14.58 11.07 27.39
C ARG A 22 15.84 10.94 26.55
N PHE A 23 16.87 11.70 26.93
CA PHE A 23 18.19 11.64 26.34
C PHE A 23 19.24 11.93 27.40
N LEU A 24 20.48 11.52 27.14
CA LEU A 24 21.62 11.82 28.00
C LEU A 24 22.34 13.06 27.46
N TRP A 25 22.68 13.97 28.35
CA TRP A 25 23.44 15.16 28.03
C TRP A 25 24.27 15.61 29.25
N TRP A 26 25.33 16.32 28.98
CA TRP A 26 26.15 16.89 30.02
C TRP A 26 25.56 18.20 30.52
N GLU A 27 25.46 18.36 31.83
CA GLU A 27 25.01 19.61 32.42
C GLU A 27 25.93 20.75 32.00
N HIS A 28 25.39 21.84 31.53
CA HIS A 28 26.13 22.99 30.99
C HIS A 28 27.11 22.68 29.86
N GLY A 29 27.06 21.48 29.25
CA GLY A 29 27.98 21.03 28.21
C GLY A 29 29.38 20.62 28.74
N ASP A 30 29.52 20.44 30.04
CA ASP A 30 30.78 20.02 30.65
C ASP A 30 30.99 18.51 30.50
N LEU A 31 31.89 18.13 29.60
CA LEU A 31 32.23 16.73 29.30
C LEU A 31 33.08 16.07 30.42
N SER A 32 33.52 16.80 31.42
CA SER A 32 34.28 16.27 32.54
C SER A 32 33.41 15.59 33.61
N VAL A 33 32.11 15.81 33.59
CA VAL A 33 31.16 15.21 34.53
C VAL A 33 30.33 14.11 33.83
N PRO A 34 29.84 13.11 34.58
CA PRO A 34 28.95 12.10 33.99
C PRO A 34 27.68 12.72 33.39
N PRO A 35 27.15 12.19 32.24
CA PRO A 35 25.97 12.75 31.64
C PRO A 35 24.74 12.53 32.51
N SER A 36 23.89 13.54 32.59
CA SER A 36 22.60 13.53 33.29
C SER A 36 21.45 13.17 32.32
N VAL A 37 20.35 12.65 32.86
CA VAL A 37 19.16 12.32 32.08
C VAL A 37 18.30 13.58 31.92
N PHE A 38 18.13 14.00 30.69
CA PHE A 38 17.19 15.07 30.30
C PHE A 38 15.97 14.48 29.59
N ARG A 39 14.90 15.29 29.48
CA ARG A 39 13.73 14.95 28.65
C ARG A 39 13.28 16.16 27.84
N MET A 40 12.89 15.91 26.60
CA MET A 40 12.30 16.97 25.78
C MET A 40 10.87 17.28 26.25
N LYS A 41 10.56 18.57 26.33
CA LYS A 41 9.19 19.04 26.61
C LYS A 41 8.38 19.30 25.34
N VAL A 42 9.04 19.25 24.18
CA VAL A 42 8.48 19.59 22.86
C VAL A 42 8.71 18.45 21.88
N HIS A 43 8.02 18.47 20.75
CA HIS A 43 8.20 17.50 19.69
C HIS A 43 9.60 17.54 19.08
N LEU A 44 10.09 16.35 18.66
CA LEU A 44 11.44 16.19 18.11
C LEU A 44 11.42 16.02 16.59
N PHE A 45 12.49 16.49 15.94
CA PHE A 45 12.81 16.08 14.58
C PHE A 45 13.11 14.57 14.55
N GLY A 46 12.49 13.85 13.58
CA GLY A 46 12.66 12.40 13.43
C GLY A 46 11.67 11.54 14.19
N ALA A 47 10.93 12.07 15.15
CA ALA A 47 9.82 11.35 15.77
C ALA A 47 8.65 11.23 14.79
N ALA A 48 8.10 10.01 14.64
CA ALA A 48 7.05 9.72 13.65
C ALA A 48 5.75 10.53 13.87
N SER A 49 5.43 10.87 15.12
CA SER A 49 4.24 11.64 15.50
C SER A 49 4.39 13.15 15.28
N SER A 50 5.62 13.70 15.31
CA SER A 50 5.85 15.14 15.29
C SER A 50 5.22 15.87 14.10
N PRO A 51 5.37 15.39 12.83
CA PRO A 51 4.72 16.05 11.69
C PRO A 51 3.20 16.03 11.75
N GLY A 52 2.61 14.93 12.25
CA GLY A 52 1.17 14.79 12.41
C GLY A 52 0.60 15.73 13.46
N CYS A 53 1.23 15.80 14.64
CA CYS A 53 0.82 16.68 15.73
C CYS A 53 0.97 18.16 15.35
N ALA A 54 2.09 18.53 14.75
CA ALA A 54 2.33 19.90 14.33
C ALA A 54 1.37 20.36 13.24
N ASN A 55 1.10 19.51 12.23
CA ASN A 55 0.13 19.81 11.19
C ASN A 55 -1.31 19.92 11.76
N PHE A 56 -1.66 19.03 12.70
CA PHE A 56 -2.96 19.14 13.38
C PHE A 56 -3.08 20.45 14.14
N GLY A 57 -2.05 20.83 14.93
CA GLY A 57 -2.04 22.08 15.69
C GLY A 57 -2.15 23.32 14.79
N LEU A 58 -1.42 23.34 13.66
CA LEU A 58 -1.50 24.43 12.69
C LEU A 58 -2.90 24.56 12.09
N LYS A 59 -3.53 23.44 11.70
CA LYS A 59 -4.90 23.44 11.17
C LYS A 59 -5.96 23.80 12.21
N HIS A 60 -5.76 23.35 13.44
CA HIS A 60 -6.64 23.71 14.54
C HIS A 60 -6.60 25.22 14.81
N LEU A 61 -5.41 25.80 14.79
CA LEU A 61 -5.23 27.25 14.89
C LEU A 61 -5.99 28.01 13.79
N ALA A 62 -5.89 27.51 12.54
CA ALA A 62 -6.64 28.08 11.43
C ALA A 62 -8.17 28.02 11.66
N THR A 63 -8.68 26.90 12.16
CA THR A 63 -10.12 26.77 12.50
C THR A 63 -10.53 27.74 13.59
N GLN A 64 -9.69 27.99 14.59
CA GLN A 64 -9.97 29.00 15.62
C GLN A 64 -9.93 30.45 15.09
N GLY A 65 -9.26 30.65 13.95
CA GLY A 65 -9.20 31.92 13.23
C GLY A 65 -10.43 32.21 12.36
N GLU A 66 -11.32 31.24 12.15
CA GLU A 66 -12.55 31.43 11.39
C GLU A 66 -13.42 32.56 11.97
N GLY A 67 -13.90 33.46 11.12
CA GLY A 67 -14.67 34.62 11.51
C GLY A 67 -13.85 35.82 12.03
N LYS A 68 -12.54 35.65 12.31
CA LYS A 68 -11.65 36.74 12.71
C LYS A 68 -10.73 37.19 11.58
N PHE A 69 -10.34 36.26 10.73
CA PHE A 69 -9.48 36.47 9.58
C PHE A 69 -10.21 36.19 8.29
N THR A 70 -9.66 36.64 7.17
CA THR A 70 -10.29 36.38 5.87
C THR A 70 -10.31 34.87 5.54
N PRO A 71 -11.34 34.38 4.83
CA PRO A 71 -11.43 33.00 4.44
C PRO A 71 -10.19 32.50 3.65
N ASN A 72 -9.58 33.37 2.86
CA ASN A 72 -8.35 33.05 2.12
C ASN A 72 -7.17 32.79 3.05
N THR A 73 -7.03 33.54 4.14
CA THR A 73 -5.98 33.35 5.14
C THR A 73 -6.18 32.05 5.91
N VAL A 74 -7.41 31.79 6.37
CA VAL A 74 -7.74 30.52 7.05
C VAL A 74 -7.45 29.34 6.12
N ARG A 75 -7.91 29.40 4.87
CA ARG A 75 -7.69 28.38 3.86
C ARG A 75 -6.20 28.16 3.56
N PHE A 76 -5.40 29.22 3.46
CA PHE A 76 -3.96 29.15 3.27
C PHE A 76 -3.31 28.30 4.37
N ILE A 77 -3.62 28.56 5.64
CA ILE A 77 -3.06 27.81 6.75
C ILE A 77 -3.58 26.34 6.79
N GLN A 78 -4.84 26.13 6.42
CA GLN A 78 -5.43 24.78 6.43
C GLN A 78 -4.92 23.88 5.30
N ARG A 79 -4.65 24.44 4.10
CA ARG A 79 -4.42 23.62 2.90
C ARG A 79 -3.06 23.79 2.24
N ASN A 80 -2.40 24.91 2.43
CA ASN A 80 -1.21 25.28 1.66
C ASN A 80 0.11 25.09 2.41
N PHE A 81 0.09 24.34 3.52
CA PHE A 81 1.27 23.98 4.27
C PHE A 81 1.64 22.50 4.09
N TYR A 82 2.89 22.27 3.75
CA TYR A 82 3.53 20.96 3.83
C TYR A 82 4.51 20.93 4.98
N VAL A 83 4.09 20.40 6.11
CA VAL A 83 4.79 20.49 7.39
C VAL A 83 5.01 21.96 7.75
N ASP A 84 6.23 22.47 7.62
CA ASP A 84 6.67 23.83 7.93
C ASP A 84 6.65 24.80 6.73
N ASP A 85 6.67 24.26 5.50
CA ASP A 85 6.67 25.05 4.25
C ASP A 85 5.26 25.45 3.82
N GLY A 86 4.98 26.75 3.81
CA GLY A 86 3.74 27.33 3.25
C GLY A 86 3.95 27.87 1.84
N LEU A 87 3.10 27.43 0.87
CA LEU A 87 3.14 27.90 -0.51
C LEU A 87 1.74 28.27 -0.99
N VAL A 88 1.64 29.43 -1.63
CA VAL A 88 0.39 29.85 -2.28
C VAL A 88 0.70 30.82 -3.41
N SER A 89 -0.17 30.84 -4.41
CA SER A 89 -0.23 31.90 -5.41
C SER A 89 -1.54 32.64 -5.26
N VAL A 90 -1.51 33.95 -5.55
CA VAL A 90 -2.67 34.83 -5.50
C VAL A 90 -2.71 35.72 -6.74
N MET A 91 -3.86 36.28 -7.03
CA MET A 91 -4.08 37.00 -8.30
C MET A 91 -3.47 38.42 -8.33
N SER A 92 -3.12 39.01 -7.18
CA SER A 92 -2.55 40.36 -7.11
C SER A 92 -1.61 40.54 -5.94
N GLU A 93 -0.69 41.50 -6.07
CA GLU A 93 0.24 41.88 -5.00
C GLU A 93 -0.49 42.35 -3.73
N ALA A 94 -1.58 43.14 -3.90
CA ALA A 94 -2.36 43.59 -2.77
C ALA A 94 -2.97 42.44 -1.96
N GLN A 95 -3.44 41.40 -2.65
CA GLN A 95 -3.91 40.18 -1.99
C GLN A 95 -2.76 39.44 -1.30
N ALA A 96 -1.57 39.38 -1.94
CA ALA A 96 -0.40 38.74 -1.34
C ALA A 96 0.02 39.46 -0.03
N ILE A 97 0.13 40.77 -0.08
CA ILE A 97 0.51 41.59 1.07
C ILE A 97 -0.49 41.42 2.22
N LYS A 98 -1.79 41.45 1.91
CA LYS A 98 -2.85 41.25 2.90
C LYS A 98 -2.77 39.85 3.51
N LEU A 99 -2.64 38.82 2.64
CA LEU A 99 -2.54 37.40 3.08
C LEU A 99 -1.34 37.19 3.99
N VAL A 100 -0.18 37.73 3.64
CA VAL A 100 1.04 37.58 4.46
C VAL A 100 0.87 38.23 5.83
N LYS A 101 0.30 39.43 5.88
CA LYS A 101 0.03 40.12 7.16
C LYS A 101 -0.92 39.34 8.05
N GLU A 102 -2.07 38.95 7.51
CA GLU A 102 -3.08 38.19 8.27
C GLU A 102 -2.58 36.80 8.68
N ALA A 103 -1.83 36.11 7.81
CA ALA A 103 -1.28 34.79 8.12
C ALA A 103 -0.25 34.86 9.26
N ARG A 104 0.62 35.89 9.26
CA ARG A 104 1.57 36.12 10.36
C ARG A 104 0.83 36.41 11.66
N GLU A 105 -0.21 37.24 11.62
CA GLU A 105 -1.01 37.55 12.79
C GLU A 105 -1.74 36.35 13.33
N LEU A 106 -2.41 35.55 12.46
CA LEU A 106 -3.08 34.31 12.82
C LEU A 106 -2.11 33.31 13.45
N CYS A 107 -0.93 33.07 12.83
CA CYS A 107 0.06 32.15 13.37
C CYS A 107 0.64 32.67 14.71
N SER A 108 0.83 33.97 14.89
CA SER A 108 1.33 34.55 16.14
C SER A 108 0.37 34.33 17.31
N THR A 109 -0.94 34.24 17.09
CA THR A 109 -1.91 33.90 18.14
C THR A 109 -1.65 32.53 18.76
N GLY A 110 -1.08 31.59 17.99
CA GLY A 110 -0.64 30.26 18.42
C GLY A 110 0.87 30.22 18.77
N LYS A 111 1.54 31.36 18.86
CA LYS A 111 2.98 31.47 19.09
C LYS A 111 3.84 30.83 17.98
N LEU A 112 3.29 30.69 16.79
CA LEU A 112 4.01 30.22 15.62
C LEU A 112 4.51 31.44 14.83
N ARG A 113 5.80 31.47 14.52
CA ARG A 113 6.40 32.56 13.72
C ARG A 113 6.56 32.08 12.28
N LEU A 114 5.96 32.81 11.33
CA LEU A 114 6.25 32.63 9.90
C LEU A 114 7.44 33.50 9.52
N HIS A 115 8.42 32.90 8.86
CA HIS A 115 9.65 33.56 8.44
C HIS A 115 10.15 33.04 7.08
N LYS A 116 11.34 33.48 6.63
CA LYS A 116 11.94 33.12 5.34
C LYS A 116 11.01 33.33 4.17
N PHE A 117 10.35 34.46 4.15
CA PHE A 117 9.45 34.80 3.04
C PHE A 117 10.21 34.96 1.74
N VAL A 118 9.66 34.33 0.68
CA VAL A 118 10.11 34.43 -0.70
C VAL A 118 8.90 34.77 -1.57
N SER A 119 9.06 35.73 -2.48
CA SER A 119 8.04 36.10 -3.47
C SER A 119 8.71 36.46 -4.78
N ASN A 120 8.03 36.23 -5.90
CA ASN A 120 8.38 36.76 -7.21
C ASN A 120 8.01 38.26 -7.34
N SER A 121 7.41 38.88 -6.28
CA SER A 121 7.09 40.29 -6.19
C SER A 121 8.03 41.01 -5.22
N GLU A 122 8.72 42.01 -5.75
CA GLU A 122 9.56 42.90 -4.96
C GLU A 122 8.73 43.75 -3.97
N ASN A 123 7.54 44.19 -4.37
CA ASN A 123 6.65 44.98 -3.53
C ASN A 123 6.13 44.16 -2.34
N VAL A 124 5.88 42.84 -2.51
CA VAL A 124 5.50 41.97 -1.42
C VAL A 124 6.66 41.82 -0.45
N ILE A 125 7.88 41.60 -0.91
CA ILE A 125 9.06 41.53 -0.07
C ILE A 125 9.34 42.82 0.69
N LYS A 126 9.25 44.01 0.01
CA LYS A 126 9.43 45.34 0.65
C LYS A 126 8.37 45.62 1.73
N SER A 127 7.21 44.99 1.67
CA SER A 127 6.16 45.11 2.69
C SER A 127 6.44 44.37 3.99
N LEU A 128 7.50 43.59 4.03
CA LEU A 128 7.90 42.73 5.16
C LEU A 128 9.14 43.29 5.88
N PRO A 129 9.28 43.04 7.19
CA PRO A 129 10.55 43.28 7.88
C PRO A 129 11.66 42.44 7.23
N ARG A 130 12.84 43.06 7.05
CA ARG A 130 14.00 42.40 6.43
C ARG A 130 14.39 41.09 7.11
N GLU A 131 14.18 41.02 8.44
CA GLU A 131 14.47 39.88 9.28
C GLU A 131 13.64 38.64 8.94
N GLU A 132 12.42 38.84 8.38
CA GLU A 132 11.47 37.79 8.04
C GLU A 132 11.69 37.25 6.62
N CYS A 133 12.51 37.90 5.82
CA CYS A 133 12.82 37.47 4.46
C CYS A 133 13.88 36.37 4.46
N ALA A 134 13.89 35.53 3.42
CA ALA A 134 14.93 34.51 3.23
C ALA A 134 16.32 35.17 3.07
N GLU A 135 17.37 34.47 3.52
CA GLU A 135 18.76 35.00 3.44
C GLU A 135 19.19 35.28 2.00
N SER A 136 18.80 34.40 1.07
CA SER A 136 19.01 34.55 -0.36
C SER A 136 18.48 35.88 -0.96
N ILE A 137 17.49 36.50 -0.30
CA ILE A 137 16.88 37.77 -0.71
C ILE A 137 17.53 38.96 0.01
N LYS A 138 18.11 38.74 1.20
CA LYS A 138 18.69 39.82 2.03
C LYS A 138 19.92 40.50 1.42
N ASP A 139 20.70 39.73 0.65
CA ASP A 139 22.00 40.17 0.11
C ASP A 139 21.93 40.47 -1.39
N LEU A 140 20.76 40.37 -2.02
CA LEU A 140 20.59 40.65 -3.43
C LEU A 140 20.35 42.13 -3.67
N ASP A 141 21.36 42.74 -4.27
CA ASP A 141 21.18 43.93 -5.09
C ASP A 141 20.54 43.46 -6.41
N LEU A 142 19.20 43.56 -6.51
CA LEU A 142 18.39 43.08 -7.64
C LEU A 142 18.82 43.67 -9.01
N ALA A 143 19.77 44.59 -8.97
CA ALA A 143 20.37 45.23 -10.14
C ALA A 143 21.49 44.41 -10.84
N LEU A 144 22.04 43.36 -10.18
CA LEU A 144 23.21 42.63 -10.67
C LEU A 144 22.92 41.33 -11.41
N GLY A 145 21.68 40.98 -11.71
CA GLY A 145 21.31 40.01 -12.76
C GLY A 145 21.60 38.53 -12.47
N GLU A 146 22.01 38.12 -11.25
CA GLU A 146 22.11 36.70 -10.92
C GLU A 146 20.71 36.09 -10.64
N PRO A 147 20.39 34.95 -11.26
CA PRO A 147 19.08 34.34 -11.06
C PRO A 147 18.92 33.82 -9.63
N LEU A 148 17.97 34.37 -8.89
CA LEU A 148 17.60 33.92 -7.55
C LEU A 148 16.98 32.55 -7.63
N MET A 149 17.68 31.53 -7.11
CA MET A 149 17.24 30.14 -7.12
C MET A 149 16.82 29.69 -5.71
N GLU A 150 15.56 29.28 -5.58
CA GLU A 150 15.01 28.71 -4.38
C GLU A 150 14.51 27.27 -4.59
N ARG A 151 14.26 26.58 -3.51
CA ARG A 151 13.63 25.25 -3.56
C ARG A 151 12.23 25.34 -2.98
N ALA A 152 11.26 25.26 -3.87
CA ALA A 152 9.85 25.15 -3.49
C ALA A 152 9.51 23.65 -3.36
N LEU A 153 9.39 23.15 -2.14
CA LEU A 153 9.05 21.74 -1.86
C LEU A 153 9.95 20.72 -2.61
N GLY A 154 11.23 21.04 -2.78
CA GLY A 154 12.20 20.19 -3.45
C GLY A 154 12.35 20.44 -4.96
N VAL A 155 11.45 21.16 -5.61
CA VAL A 155 11.59 21.62 -7.00
C VAL A 155 12.41 22.90 -7.01
N GLN A 156 13.32 23.05 -7.97
CA GLN A 156 14.09 24.27 -8.13
C GLN A 156 13.22 25.35 -8.82
N TRP A 157 13.08 26.46 -8.18
CA TRP A 157 12.32 27.62 -8.66
C TRP A 157 13.24 28.82 -8.86
N CYS A 158 13.33 29.32 -10.08
CA CYS A 158 13.94 30.59 -10.38
C CYS A 158 12.95 31.70 -10.08
N VAL A 159 13.13 32.41 -8.96
CA VAL A 159 12.18 33.39 -8.47
C VAL A 159 12.07 34.60 -9.41
N SER A 160 13.19 35.07 -9.99
CA SER A 160 13.25 36.21 -10.86
C SER A 160 12.58 36.00 -12.23
N ALA A 161 12.66 34.76 -12.78
CA ALA A 161 12.03 34.40 -14.04
C ALA A 161 10.66 33.73 -13.86
N ASP A 162 10.32 33.38 -12.63
CA ASP A 162 9.13 32.62 -12.23
C ASP A 162 9.01 31.28 -12.94
N GLU A 163 10.16 30.56 -13.05
CA GLU A 163 10.28 29.31 -13.80
C GLU A 163 10.79 28.16 -12.93
N PHE A 164 10.27 26.96 -13.15
CA PHE A 164 10.86 25.74 -12.64
C PHE A 164 12.05 25.32 -13.49
N GLN A 165 13.12 24.89 -12.83
CA GLN A 165 14.35 24.44 -13.47
C GLN A 165 14.80 23.10 -12.92
N PHE A 166 15.60 22.36 -13.71
CA PHE A 166 16.08 21.03 -13.38
C PHE A 166 17.63 21.03 -13.38
N ARG A 167 18.24 21.62 -12.35
CA ARG A 167 19.69 21.56 -12.16
C ARG A 167 20.07 20.33 -11.34
N ILE A 168 20.71 19.38 -11.96
CA ILE A 168 21.07 18.13 -11.33
C ILE A 168 22.59 18.06 -11.18
N THR A 169 23.05 17.95 -9.93
CA THR A 169 24.45 17.61 -9.67
C THR A 169 24.60 16.10 -9.81
N VAL A 170 25.18 15.69 -10.91
CA VAL A 170 25.49 14.29 -11.17
C VAL A 170 26.56 13.86 -10.17
N LYS A 171 26.20 13.01 -9.21
CA LYS A 171 27.17 12.35 -8.34
C LYS A 171 27.73 11.16 -9.11
N ASP A 172 29.03 10.93 -8.95
CA ASP A 172 29.68 9.76 -9.51
C ASP A 172 29.15 8.52 -8.77
N HIS A 173 28.29 7.79 -9.46
CA HIS A 173 27.75 6.53 -8.98
C HIS A 173 28.31 5.39 -9.84
N PRO A 174 28.61 4.22 -9.23
CA PRO A 174 29.14 3.09 -9.99
C PRO A 174 28.15 2.69 -11.10
N MET A 175 28.67 2.28 -12.23
CA MET A 175 27.89 1.81 -13.39
C MET A 175 27.30 0.42 -13.13
N THR A 176 26.35 0.38 -12.20
CA THR A 176 25.63 -0.80 -11.75
C THR A 176 24.15 -0.51 -11.69
N ARG A 177 23.33 -1.54 -11.65
CA ARG A 177 21.87 -1.39 -11.51
C ARG A 177 21.50 -0.49 -10.31
N ARG A 178 22.23 -0.57 -9.19
CA ARG A 178 22.04 0.27 -8.02
C ARG A 178 22.40 1.73 -8.29
N GLY A 179 23.50 1.97 -8.97
CA GLY A 179 23.93 3.31 -9.35
C GLY A 179 22.95 3.98 -10.30
N ILE A 180 22.47 3.26 -11.32
CA ILE A 180 21.46 3.72 -12.28
C ILE A 180 20.18 4.14 -11.53
N LEU A 181 19.66 3.27 -10.63
CA LEU A 181 18.46 3.60 -9.85
C LEU A 181 18.64 4.86 -9.01
N ARG A 182 19.81 5.03 -8.36
CA ARG A 182 20.13 6.23 -7.57
C ARG A 182 20.15 7.49 -8.42
N THR A 183 20.75 7.41 -9.60
CA THR A 183 20.84 8.56 -10.51
C THR A 183 19.49 8.95 -11.08
N ILE A 184 18.66 7.98 -11.53
CA ILE A 184 17.29 8.26 -11.99
C ILE A 184 16.45 8.87 -10.86
N ALA A 185 16.57 8.33 -9.64
CA ALA A 185 15.84 8.82 -8.47
C ALA A 185 16.30 10.20 -7.99
N SER A 186 17.48 10.68 -8.42
CA SER A 186 17.96 12.03 -8.09
C SER A 186 17.25 13.13 -8.89
N VAL A 187 16.63 12.78 -10.03
CA VAL A 187 15.79 13.69 -10.80
C VAL A 187 14.45 13.84 -10.08
N TYR A 188 14.30 14.93 -9.36
CA TYR A 188 13.06 15.22 -8.63
C TYR A 188 12.08 15.97 -9.53
N ASP A 189 11.07 15.26 -10.00
CA ASP A 189 10.04 15.75 -10.92
C ASP A 189 8.65 15.25 -10.47
N PRO A 190 8.05 15.87 -9.45
CA PRO A 190 6.77 15.41 -8.89
C PRO A 190 5.58 15.66 -9.82
N LEU A 191 5.66 16.67 -10.71
CA LEU A 191 4.62 16.99 -11.67
C LEU A 191 4.81 16.29 -13.03
N GLY A 192 5.97 15.70 -13.26
CA GLY A 192 6.26 14.95 -14.48
C GLY A 192 6.55 15.81 -15.69
N PHE A 193 7.05 17.01 -15.52
CA PHE A 193 7.43 17.90 -16.62
C PHE A 193 8.53 17.29 -17.50
N VAL A 194 9.41 16.49 -16.92
CA VAL A 194 10.47 15.77 -17.65
C VAL A 194 10.24 14.25 -17.66
N ALA A 195 9.01 13.82 -17.47
CA ALA A 195 8.65 12.39 -17.43
C ALA A 195 9.08 11.60 -18.68
N PRO A 196 8.99 12.12 -19.92
CA PRO A 196 9.48 11.42 -21.11
C PRO A 196 10.99 11.17 -21.08
N PHE A 197 11.78 12.10 -20.58
CA PHE A 197 13.22 11.92 -20.41
C PHE A 197 13.55 10.87 -19.35
N ILE A 198 12.89 10.93 -18.20
CA ILE A 198 13.06 9.97 -17.10
C ILE A 198 12.67 8.55 -17.55
N LEU A 199 11.69 8.42 -18.43
CA LEU A 199 11.24 7.12 -18.95
C LEU A 199 12.37 6.34 -19.61
N ARG A 200 13.22 7.01 -20.41
CA ARG A 200 14.38 6.36 -21.08
C ARG A 200 15.34 5.75 -20.07
N GLY A 201 15.68 6.46 -19.00
CA GLY A 201 16.47 5.91 -17.92
C GLY A 201 15.81 4.70 -17.25
N LYS A 202 14.49 4.78 -17.01
CA LYS A 202 13.71 3.66 -16.45
C LYS A 202 13.64 2.45 -17.39
N GLN A 203 13.65 2.64 -18.70
CA GLN A 203 13.69 1.56 -19.70
C GLN A 203 15.02 0.79 -19.61
N ILE A 204 16.15 1.48 -19.48
CA ILE A 204 17.48 0.85 -19.24
C ILE A 204 17.44 0.03 -17.94
N LEU A 205 16.91 0.59 -16.86
CA LEU A 205 16.77 -0.12 -15.59
C LEU A 205 15.86 -1.37 -15.71
N GLN A 206 14.80 -1.28 -16.50
CA GLN A 206 13.91 -2.40 -16.76
C GLN A 206 14.61 -3.52 -17.54
N GLN A 207 15.40 -3.19 -18.54
CA GLN A 207 16.18 -4.17 -19.31
C GLN A 207 17.13 -4.93 -18.39
N LEU A 208 17.86 -4.26 -17.50
CA LEU A 208 18.69 -4.90 -16.47
C LEU A 208 17.88 -5.84 -15.56
N CYS A 209 16.63 -5.49 -15.30
CA CYS A 209 15.74 -6.38 -14.52
C CYS A 209 15.32 -7.62 -15.32
N GLN A 210 15.08 -7.48 -16.62
CA GLN A 210 14.73 -8.60 -17.52
C GLN A 210 15.90 -9.55 -17.69
N GLU A 211 17.10 -9.03 -17.85
CA GLU A 211 18.35 -9.79 -17.94
C GLU A 211 18.81 -10.37 -16.58
N LYS A 212 18.09 -10.03 -15.49
CA LYS A 212 18.37 -10.49 -14.11
C LYS A 212 19.76 -10.11 -13.59
N VAL A 213 20.34 -9.02 -14.09
CA VAL A 213 21.61 -8.48 -13.62
C VAL A 213 21.53 -8.16 -12.12
N GLY A 214 22.55 -8.53 -11.36
CA GLY A 214 22.62 -8.25 -9.92
C GLY A 214 22.71 -6.75 -9.62
N TRP A 215 22.46 -6.39 -8.37
CA TRP A 215 22.41 -4.97 -7.97
C TRP A 215 23.74 -4.22 -8.10
N ASP A 216 24.84 -4.92 -7.93
CA ASP A 216 26.20 -4.37 -7.89
C ASP A 216 27.10 -4.97 -8.97
N GLU A 217 26.53 -5.72 -9.92
CA GLU A 217 27.19 -6.23 -11.10
C GLU A 217 27.44 -5.11 -12.13
N PRO A 218 28.60 -5.09 -12.81
CA PRO A 218 28.87 -4.13 -13.87
C PRO A 218 27.92 -4.33 -15.06
N LEU A 219 27.67 -3.24 -15.79
CA LEU A 219 26.83 -3.27 -16.98
C LEU A 219 27.54 -3.98 -18.16
N SER A 220 26.75 -4.56 -19.06
CA SER A 220 27.21 -4.96 -20.38
C SER A 220 27.63 -3.73 -21.21
N ASP A 221 28.53 -3.88 -22.16
CA ASP A 221 29.04 -2.76 -22.97
C ASP A 221 27.92 -2.02 -23.72
N GLU A 222 26.90 -2.76 -24.18
CA GLU A 222 25.75 -2.17 -24.87
C GLU A 222 24.91 -1.28 -23.93
N LEU A 223 24.54 -1.77 -22.75
CA LEU A 223 23.78 -1.00 -21.77
C LEU A 223 24.59 0.12 -21.16
N ARG A 224 25.90 -0.07 -21.06
CA ARG A 224 26.83 0.98 -20.63
C ARG A 224 26.81 2.16 -21.60
N THR A 225 26.92 1.91 -22.89
CA THR A 225 26.87 2.96 -23.92
C THR A 225 25.53 3.73 -23.89
N GLN A 226 24.41 3.01 -23.76
CA GLN A 226 23.09 3.62 -23.64
C GLN A 226 22.98 4.48 -22.37
N TRP A 227 23.52 4.00 -21.27
CA TRP A 227 23.50 4.72 -20.00
C TRP A 227 24.39 5.96 -20.01
N GLU A 228 25.59 5.87 -20.56
CA GLU A 228 26.52 7.00 -20.73
C GLU A 228 25.89 8.09 -21.61
N SER A 229 25.23 7.72 -22.70
CA SER A 229 24.49 8.66 -23.54
C SER A 229 23.35 9.35 -22.76
N TRP A 230 22.61 8.63 -21.93
CA TRP A 230 21.57 9.20 -21.10
C TRP A 230 22.14 10.14 -20.01
N LEU A 231 23.30 9.79 -19.42
CA LEU A 231 24.00 10.64 -18.43
C LEU A 231 24.50 11.95 -19.04
N LEU A 232 25.03 11.92 -20.26
CA LEU A 232 25.44 13.12 -20.98
C LEU A 232 24.22 14.03 -21.24
N ASP A 233 23.12 13.43 -21.65
CA ASP A 233 21.88 14.18 -21.90
C ASP A 233 21.26 14.71 -20.59
N LEU A 234 21.45 14.05 -19.45
CA LEU A 234 21.02 14.50 -18.13
C LEU A 234 21.60 15.89 -17.76
N GLN A 235 22.83 16.17 -18.17
CA GLN A 235 23.46 17.48 -17.94
C GLN A 235 22.73 18.60 -18.71
N ASN A 236 22.16 18.28 -19.87
CA ASN A 236 21.40 19.21 -20.68
C ASN A 236 20.03 19.57 -20.08
N LEU A 237 19.57 18.79 -19.07
CA LEU A 237 18.26 19.02 -18.45
C LEU A 237 18.15 20.41 -17.79
N SER A 238 19.28 21.04 -17.45
CA SER A 238 19.34 22.43 -16.99
C SER A 238 18.81 23.45 -17.99
N LYS A 239 18.73 23.10 -19.29
CA LYS A 239 18.16 23.92 -20.36
C LYS A 239 16.63 23.92 -20.35
N VAL A 240 16.01 22.93 -19.69
CA VAL A 240 14.56 22.82 -19.55
C VAL A 240 14.08 23.82 -18.52
N LYS A 241 13.23 24.74 -18.94
CA LYS A 241 12.61 25.77 -18.14
C LYS A 241 11.10 25.68 -18.34
N VAL A 242 10.36 25.64 -17.26
CA VAL A 242 8.89 25.52 -17.29
C VAL A 242 8.30 26.66 -16.48
N GLN A 243 7.44 27.46 -17.09
CA GLN A 243 6.74 28.54 -16.40
C GLN A 243 5.97 27.98 -15.22
N ARG A 244 6.11 28.59 -14.06
CA ARG A 244 5.45 28.11 -12.83
C ARG A 244 3.93 28.31 -12.91
N HIS A 245 3.50 29.43 -13.41
CA HIS A 245 2.07 29.75 -13.53
C HIS A 245 1.47 29.10 -14.78
N VAL A 246 0.35 28.45 -14.61
CA VAL A 246 -0.41 27.79 -15.69
C VAL A 246 -1.58 28.64 -16.18
N LEU A 247 -1.93 29.69 -15.45
CA LEU A 247 -2.96 30.67 -15.83
C LEU A 247 -2.32 31.96 -16.40
N PRO A 248 -2.88 32.56 -17.44
CA PRO A 248 -2.36 33.81 -17.95
C PRO A 248 -2.51 34.92 -16.93
N ALA A 249 -1.51 35.78 -16.91
CA ALA A 249 -1.40 36.89 -15.96
C ALA A 249 -2.39 38.03 -16.25
N ASN A 250 -2.98 38.64 -15.19
CA ASN A 250 -3.83 39.83 -15.26
C ASN A 250 -4.95 39.79 -16.31
N THR A 251 -5.46 38.59 -16.61
CA THR A 251 -6.50 38.36 -17.62
C THR A 251 -7.77 37.86 -16.96
N ASP A 252 -8.89 38.34 -17.48
CA ASP A 252 -10.21 37.87 -17.08
C ASP A 252 -10.48 36.58 -17.88
N ILE A 253 -10.59 35.45 -17.16
CA ILE A 253 -10.75 34.11 -17.74
C ILE A 253 -12.23 33.84 -17.94
N ALA A 254 -12.65 33.61 -19.19
CA ALA A 254 -14.03 33.29 -19.53
C ALA A 254 -14.29 31.76 -19.46
N GLN A 255 -13.29 30.92 -19.78
CA GLN A 255 -13.44 29.47 -19.83
C GLN A 255 -12.15 28.77 -19.40
N CYS A 256 -12.29 27.70 -18.61
CA CYS A 256 -11.21 26.81 -18.22
C CYS A 256 -11.54 25.36 -18.60
N GLU A 257 -10.63 24.74 -19.30
CA GLU A 257 -10.75 23.33 -19.72
C GLU A 257 -9.51 22.54 -19.33
N LEU A 258 -9.72 21.29 -18.92
CA LEU A 258 -8.64 20.37 -18.60
C LEU A 258 -8.62 19.22 -19.63
N HIS A 259 -7.55 19.11 -20.37
CA HIS A 259 -7.38 18.13 -21.44
C HIS A 259 -6.39 17.05 -21.02
N HIS A 260 -6.83 15.82 -20.98
CA HIS A 260 -6.05 14.64 -20.57
C HIS A 260 -5.77 13.77 -21.79
N PHE A 261 -4.50 13.54 -22.08
CA PHE A 261 -4.06 12.69 -23.17
C PHE A 261 -3.51 11.39 -22.61
N SER A 262 -3.78 10.27 -23.27
CA SER A 262 -3.25 8.96 -22.86
C SER A 262 -2.78 8.16 -24.05
N ASP A 263 -1.64 7.48 -23.89
CA ASP A 263 -1.05 6.62 -24.91
C ASP A 263 -0.23 5.48 -24.30
N ALA A 264 0.00 4.42 -25.09
CA ALA A 264 0.90 3.34 -24.74
C ALA A 264 1.64 2.76 -25.93
N SER A 265 2.88 2.42 -25.68
CA SER A 265 3.75 1.66 -26.59
C SER A 265 4.12 0.31 -25.99
N VAL A 266 4.89 -0.49 -26.73
CA VAL A 266 5.44 -1.76 -26.22
C VAL A 266 6.43 -1.57 -25.07
N THR A 267 7.04 -0.39 -24.93
CA THR A 267 8.08 -0.09 -23.95
C THR A 267 7.58 0.73 -22.75
N GLY A 268 6.48 1.46 -22.93
CA GLY A 268 5.94 2.33 -21.89
C GLY A 268 4.49 2.72 -22.09
N TYR A 269 3.90 3.34 -21.09
CA TYR A 269 2.58 3.95 -21.17
C TYR A 269 2.55 5.19 -20.28
N GLY A 270 1.75 6.16 -20.67
CA GLY A 270 1.71 7.42 -19.95
C GLY A 270 0.48 8.27 -20.22
N GLU A 271 0.45 9.40 -19.54
CA GLU A 271 -0.54 10.43 -19.72
C GLU A 271 0.09 11.82 -19.58
N CYS A 272 -0.54 12.82 -20.14
CA CYS A 272 -0.25 14.21 -19.88
C CYS A 272 -1.53 15.05 -19.86
N SER A 273 -1.55 16.05 -18.99
CA SER A 273 -2.72 16.87 -18.71
C SER A 273 -2.38 18.35 -18.90
N TYR A 274 -3.21 19.04 -19.69
CA TYR A 274 -3.05 20.46 -20.01
C TYR A 274 -4.24 21.26 -19.50
N LEU A 275 -3.96 22.44 -18.97
CA LEU A 275 -4.97 23.43 -18.68
C LEU A 275 -5.04 24.41 -19.84
N ARG A 276 -6.18 24.45 -20.52
CA ARG A 276 -6.52 25.40 -21.55
C ARG A 276 -7.42 26.47 -20.95
N THR A 277 -7.10 27.73 -21.18
CA THR A 277 -7.89 28.85 -20.72
C THR A 277 -8.20 29.78 -21.90
N VAL A 278 -9.42 30.27 -21.94
CA VAL A 278 -9.85 31.28 -22.90
C VAL A 278 -10.19 32.54 -22.13
N THR A 279 -9.56 33.66 -22.52
CA THR A 279 -9.82 34.95 -21.88
C THR A 279 -11.13 35.55 -22.41
N SER A 280 -11.68 36.55 -21.69
CA SER A 280 -12.84 37.33 -22.16
C SER A 280 -12.60 38.08 -23.49
N LYS A 281 -11.34 38.24 -23.89
CA LYS A 281 -10.94 38.82 -25.18
C LYS A 281 -10.79 37.77 -26.30
N GLY A 282 -10.92 36.50 -25.98
CA GLY A 282 -10.75 35.39 -26.92
C GLY A 282 -9.29 34.90 -27.06
N ASP A 283 -8.34 35.40 -26.26
CA ASP A 283 -6.98 34.88 -26.28
C ASP A 283 -6.93 33.50 -25.62
N ILE A 284 -6.19 32.58 -26.23
CA ILE A 284 -6.07 31.19 -25.75
C ILE A 284 -4.68 30.98 -25.12
N HIS A 285 -4.67 30.38 -23.93
CA HIS A 285 -3.44 29.96 -23.29
C HIS A 285 -3.55 28.47 -22.90
N CYS A 286 -2.48 27.71 -23.14
CA CYS A 286 -2.42 26.30 -22.84
C CYS A 286 -1.09 25.94 -22.18
N ALA A 287 -1.13 25.27 -21.03
CA ALA A 287 0.04 24.89 -20.27
C ALA A 287 -0.05 23.45 -19.76
N LEU A 288 1.09 22.74 -19.79
CA LEU A 288 1.20 21.42 -19.16
C LEU A 288 1.09 21.55 -17.64
N VAL A 289 0.13 20.84 -17.04
CA VAL A 289 -0.07 20.81 -15.59
C VAL A 289 0.60 19.59 -14.98
N MET A 290 0.49 18.45 -15.63
CA MET A 290 1.07 17.20 -15.14
C MET A 290 1.33 16.21 -16.26
N GLY A 291 2.41 15.41 -16.08
CA GLY A 291 2.69 14.26 -16.93
C GLY A 291 3.07 13.03 -16.10
N LYS A 292 2.78 11.86 -16.62
CA LYS A 292 3.18 10.58 -16.01
C LYS A 292 3.64 9.61 -17.07
N ALA A 293 4.86 9.10 -16.93
CA ALA A 293 5.43 8.09 -17.79
C ALA A 293 5.85 6.86 -16.97
N ARG A 294 5.47 5.69 -17.44
CA ARG A 294 5.75 4.40 -16.79
C ARG A 294 6.23 3.40 -17.81
N VAL A 295 7.22 2.59 -17.44
CA VAL A 295 7.65 1.45 -18.25
C VAL A 295 6.54 0.39 -18.33
N ALA A 296 6.43 -0.26 -19.48
CA ALA A 296 5.51 -1.39 -19.67
C ALA A 296 5.88 -2.54 -18.71
N PRO A 297 4.92 -3.35 -18.26
CA PRO A 297 5.21 -4.51 -17.40
C PRO A 297 6.18 -5.48 -18.09
N THR A 298 7.08 -6.11 -17.33
CA THR A 298 8.00 -7.15 -17.84
C THR A 298 7.26 -8.39 -18.37
N LYS A 299 6.06 -8.65 -17.85
CA LYS A 299 5.15 -9.65 -18.44
C LYS A 299 4.51 -9.06 -19.68
N VAL A 300 4.72 -9.71 -20.83
CA VAL A 300 4.15 -9.30 -22.11
C VAL A 300 2.65 -9.00 -21.97
N THR A 301 2.28 -7.77 -22.29
CA THR A 301 0.91 -7.26 -22.26
C THR A 301 0.63 -6.67 -23.64
N THR A 302 -0.56 -6.91 -24.17
CA THR A 302 -0.95 -6.36 -25.48
C THR A 302 -1.06 -4.84 -25.45
N VAL A 303 -0.76 -4.17 -26.55
CA VAL A 303 -0.82 -2.70 -26.66
C VAL A 303 -2.21 -2.16 -26.25
N PRO A 304 -3.36 -2.73 -26.70
CA PRO A 304 -4.68 -2.24 -26.28
C PRO A 304 -4.92 -2.33 -24.76
N ARG A 305 -4.32 -3.31 -24.08
CA ARG A 305 -4.38 -3.39 -22.60
C ARG A 305 -3.50 -2.32 -21.93
N LEU A 306 -2.38 -1.97 -22.54
CA LEU A 306 -1.52 -0.88 -22.05
C LEU A 306 -2.18 0.48 -22.27
N GLU A 307 -2.78 0.73 -23.44
CA GLU A 307 -3.56 1.92 -23.75
C GLU A 307 -4.72 2.10 -22.76
N LEU A 308 -5.50 1.03 -22.51
CA LEU A 308 -6.54 1.05 -21.49
C LEU A 308 -5.98 1.33 -20.08
N THR A 309 -4.75 0.89 -19.81
CA THR A 309 -4.09 1.19 -18.53
C THR A 309 -3.66 2.65 -18.46
N ALA A 310 -3.17 3.23 -19.56
CA ALA A 310 -2.88 4.66 -19.68
C ALA A 310 -4.14 5.51 -19.46
N ALA A 311 -5.26 5.13 -20.08
CA ALA A 311 -6.56 5.76 -19.90
C ALA A 311 -7.02 5.77 -18.43
N VAL A 312 -6.80 4.68 -17.67
CA VAL A 312 -7.07 4.65 -16.22
C VAL A 312 -6.16 5.62 -15.48
N VAL A 313 -4.89 5.77 -15.91
CA VAL A 313 -3.97 6.74 -15.28
C VAL A 313 -4.47 8.16 -15.53
N ALA A 314 -4.88 8.49 -16.76
CA ALA A 314 -5.48 9.78 -17.11
C ALA A 314 -6.73 10.09 -16.27
N ALA A 315 -7.70 9.17 -16.18
CA ALA A 315 -8.90 9.35 -15.37
C ALA A 315 -8.61 9.56 -13.87
N ARG A 316 -7.57 8.89 -13.32
CA ARG A 316 -7.14 9.11 -11.93
C ARG A 316 -6.43 10.46 -11.75
N THR A 317 -5.66 10.86 -12.73
CA THR A 317 -4.98 12.17 -12.70
C THR A 317 -6.03 13.29 -12.76
N SER A 318 -7.02 13.19 -13.62
CA SER A 318 -8.16 14.11 -13.69
C SER A 318 -8.85 14.28 -12.33
N ALA A 319 -9.25 13.17 -11.71
CA ALA A 319 -9.91 13.21 -10.40
C ALA A 319 -9.05 13.91 -9.32
N MET A 320 -7.73 13.76 -9.39
CA MET A 320 -6.80 14.44 -8.49
C MET A 320 -6.70 15.93 -8.85
N LEU A 321 -6.48 16.28 -10.13
CA LEU A 321 -6.31 17.66 -10.57
C LEU A 321 -7.56 18.49 -10.30
N ARG A 322 -8.76 17.96 -10.56
CA ARG A 322 -10.04 18.60 -10.25
C ARG A 322 -10.17 18.96 -8.77
N ASN A 323 -9.74 18.07 -7.91
CA ASN A 323 -9.80 18.30 -6.46
C ASN A 323 -8.76 19.31 -5.97
N GLU A 324 -7.59 19.38 -6.63
CA GLU A 324 -6.45 20.17 -6.15
C GLU A 324 -6.33 21.55 -6.83
N LEU A 325 -6.80 21.70 -8.07
CA LEU A 325 -6.78 22.98 -8.77
C LEU A 325 -7.84 23.95 -8.24
N GLU A 326 -8.95 23.42 -7.70
CA GLU A 326 -10.04 24.21 -7.10
C GLU A 326 -10.62 25.30 -8.04
N ILE A 327 -10.61 25.02 -9.34
CA ILE A 327 -11.21 25.90 -10.36
C ILE A 327 -12.69 25.53 -10.44
N SER A 328 -13.57 26.52 -10.23
CA SER A 328 -15.00 26.37 -10.48
C SER A 328 -15.27 26.25 -11.99
N ASP A 329 -16.27 25.44 -12.34
CA ASP A 329 -16.72 25.27 -13.74
C ASP A 329 -15.63 24.77 -14.70
N LEU A 330 -14.80 23.82 -14.21
CA LEU A 330 -13.74 23.18 -14.99
C LEU A 330 -14.34 22.10 -15.89
N GLU A 331 -14.31 22.32 -17.20
CA GLU A 331 -14.68 21.32 -18.20
C GLU A 331 -13.52 20.35 -18.45
N GLU A 332 -13.82 19.06 -18.68
CA GLU A 332 -12.77 18.04 -18.84
C GLU A 332 -12.95 17.23 -20.12
N HIS A 333 -11.86 17.03 -20.85
CA HIS A 333 -11.78 16.26 -22.08
C HIS A 333 -10.67 15.20 -22.00
N PHE A 334 -10.95 13.99 -22.42
CA PHE A 334 -10.01 12.87 -22.46
C PHE A 334 -9.75 12.47 -23.91
N TRP A 335 -8.47 12.38 -24.28
CA TRP A 335 -8.00 12.14 -25.63
C TRP A 335 -7.18 10.86 -25.69
N THR A 336 -7.46 10.00 -26.66
CA THR A 336 -6.68 8.79 -26.97
C THR A 336 -6.74 8.52 -28.47
N ASP A 337 -5.65 7.99 -29.01
CA ASP A 337 -5.62 7.53 -30.40
C ASP A 337 -6.12 6.10 -30.57
N SER A 338 -6.40 5.43 -29.45
CA SER A 338 -6.93 4.07 -29.45
C SER A 338 -8.45 4.02 -29.63
N LYS A 339 -8.90 3.77 -30.86
CA LYS A 339 -10.33 3.49 -31.15
C LYS A 339 -10.84 2.28 -30.37
N VAL A 340 -9.96 1.34 -29.97
CA VAL A 340 -10.30 0.18 -29.15
C VAL A 340 -10.68 0.62 -27.73
N VAL A 341 -9.89 1.50 -27.12
CA VAL A 341 -10.17 2.07 -25.78
C VAL A 341 -11.49 2.83 -25.80
N LEU A 342 -11.71 3.68 -26.82
CA LEU A 342 -12.97 4.42 -26.99
C LEU A 342 -14.15 3.47 -27.11
N GLY A 343 -14.04 2.42 -27.92
CA GLY A 343 -15.06 1.40 -28.04
C GLY A 343 -15.36 0.69 -26.73
N TYR A 344 -14.33 0.47 -25.90
CA TYR A 344 -14.49 -0.15 -24.59
C TYR A 344 -15.18 0.79 -23.58
N VAL A 345 -14.79 2.07 -23.55
CA VAL A 345 -15.33 3.07 -22.61
C VAL A 345 -16.81 3.36 -22.90
N ASN A 346 -17.19 3.39 -24.18
CA ASN A 346 -18.56 3.64 -24.62
C ASN A 346 -19.45 2.37 -24.67
N ASN A 347 -18.94 1.23 -24.26
CA ASN A 347 -19.69 -0.02 -24.36
C ASN A 347 -20.50 -0.31 -23.11
N ASP A 348 -21.83 -0.30 -23.24
CA ASP A 348 -22.76 -0.66 -22.17
C ASP A 348 -23.33 -2.09 -22.29
N ALA A 349 -23.24 -2.70 -23.48
CA ALA A 349 -23.97 -3.92 -23.79
C ALA A 349 -23.13 -5.21 -23.62
N LYS A 350 -21.83 -5.17 -23.93
CA LYS A 350 -20.97 -6.37 -23.98
C LYS A 350 -20.16 -6.56 -22.73
N ARG A 351 -19.97 -7.80 -22.28
CA ARG A 351 -19.20 -8.12 -21.07
C ARG A 351 -17.75 -8.46 -21.43
N PHE A 352 -16.83 -7.83 -20.74
CA PHE A 352 -15.39 -8.04 -20.90
C PHE A 352 -14.80 -9.03 -19.91
N HIS A 353 -13.62 -9.55 -20.22
CA HIS A 353 -12.77 -10.26 -19.25
C HIS A 353 -12.36 -9.33 -18.09
N VAL A 354 -12.01 -9.94 -16.93
CA VAL A 354 -11.79 -9.23 -15.66
C VAL A 354 -10.81 -8.07 -15.79
N PHE A 355 -9.73 -8.22 -16.56
CA PHE A 355 -8.72 -7.18 -16.74
C PHE A 355 -9.31 -5.89 -17.34
N VAL A 356 -10.04 -6.03 -18.42
CA VAL A 356 -10.68 -4.91 -19.14
C VAL A 356 -11.86 -4.38 -18.34
N ALA A 357 -12.75 -5.27 -17.86
CA ALA A 357 -13.92 -4.89 -17.09
C ALA A 357 -13.62 -4.01 -15.87
N ASN A 358 -12.59 -4.36 -15.07
CA ASN A 358 -12.20 -3.58 -13.90
C ASN A 358 -11.69 -2.19 -14.27
N ARG A 359 -10.98 -2.06 -15.39
CA ARG A 359 -10.44 -0.79 -15.86
C ARG A 359 -11.51 0.13 -16.40
N ILE A 360 -12.41 -0.41 -17.22
CA ILE A 360 -13.57 0.33 -17.73
C ILE A 360 -14.44 0.80 -16.59
N GLN A 361 -14.78 -0.07 -15.65
CA GLN A 361 -15.53 0.33 -14.45
C GLN A 361 -14.84 1.46 -13.68
N ARG A 362 -13.51 1.43 -13.61
CA ARG A 362 -12.75 2.50 -12.96
C ARG A 362 -12.80 3.80 -13.75
N ILE A 363 -12.67 3.76 -15.07
CA ILE A 363 -12.80 4.93 -15.94
C ILE A 363 -14.19 5.53 -15.78
N GLN A 364 -15.24 4.76 -16.02
CA GLN A 364 -16.64 5.18 -15.94
C GLN A 364 -17.08 5.64 -14.53
N SER A 365 -16.37 5.20 -13.45
CA SER A 365 -16.61 5.72 -12.10
C SER A 365 -16.00 7.08 -11.83
N LEU A 366 -15.12 7.56 -12.68
CA LEU A 366 -14.40 8.83 -12.53
C LEU A 366 -14.72 9.85 -13.62
N THR A 367 -15.15 9.38 -14.79
CA THR A 367 -15.38 10.17 -16.00
C THR A 367 -16.68 9.78 -16.69
N ASP A 368 -17.26 10.68 -17.46
CA ASP A 368 -18.39 10.36 -18.36
C ASP A 368 -17.84 9.88 -19.71
N PRO A 369 -18.36 8.82 -20.32
CA PRO A 369 -17.96 8.38 -21.66
C PRO A 369 -17.99 9.48 -22.74
N ARG A 370 -18.89 10.46 -22.62
CA ARG A 370 -19.00 11.59 -23.54
C ARG A 370 -17.81 12.56 -23.52
N GLN A 371 -17.00 12.51 -22.47
CA GLN A 371 -15.78 13.31 -22.36
C GLN A 371 -14.60 12.70 -23.12
N TRP A 372 -14.76 11.48 -23.67
CA TRP A 372 -13.68 10.75 -24.35
C TRP A 372 -13.74 10.97 -25.85
N HIS A 373 -12.61 11.43 -26.40
CA HIS A 373 -12.48 11.82 -27.81
C HIS A 373 -11.30 11.09 -28.47
N HIS A 374 -11.41 10.91 -29.77
CA HIS A 374 -10.30 10.41 -30.57
C HIS A 374 -9.36 11.56 -30.92
N VAL A 375 -8.06 11.29 -30.89
CA VAL A 375 -7.02 12.17 -31.39
C VAL A 375 -6.11 11.37 -32.35
N PRO A 376 -5.70 11.90 -33.51
CA PRO A 376 -4.68 11.25 -34.33
C PRO A 376 -3.37 11.07 -33.56
N SER A 377 -2.66 9.94 -33.75
CA SER A 377 -1.42 9.63 -33.01
C SER A 377 -0.37 10.75 -33.17
N GLU A 378 -0.30 11.39 -34.32
CA GLU A 378 0.63 12.50 -34.59
C GLU A 378 0.34 13.75 -33.71
N SER A 379 -0.91 13.90 -33.29
CA SER A 379 -1.36 15.00 -32.43
C SER A 379 -1.50 14.59 -30.96
N ASN A 380 -1.13 13.34 -30.60
CA ASN A 380 -1.20 12.84 -29.22
C ASN A 380 0.10 13.08 -28.47
N PRO A 381 0.20 14.11 -27.59
CA PRO A 381 1.44 14.39 -26.87
C PRO A 381 1.80 13.28 -25.85
N ALA A 382 0.85 12.41 -25.48
CA ALA A 382 1.12 11.29 -24.60
C ALA A 382 2.01 10.20 -25.25
N ASP A 383 2.18 10.21 -26.59
CA ASP A 383 3.16 9.36 -27.29
C ASP A 383 4.59 9.63 -26.76
N HIS A 384 4.90 10.86 -26.39
CA HIS A 384 6.17 11.21 -25.75
C HIS A 384 6.34 10.53 -24.36
N ALA A 385 5.26 10.40 -23.61
CA ALA A 385 5.27 9.74 -22.31
C ALA A 385 5.26 8.23 -22.40
N SER A 386 4.91 7.64 -23.55
CA SER A 386 4.92 6.20 -23.80
C SER A 386 6.23 5.70 -24.41
N ARG A 387 6.94 6.53 -25.21
CA ARG A 387 8.20 6.18 -25.92
C ARG A 387 9.44 6.76 -25.27
N GLY A 388 9.32 7.95 -24.65
CA GLY A 388 10.44 8.69 -24.09
C GLY A 388 11.17 9.58 -25.10
N LEU A 389 11.77 10.65 -24.60
CA LEU A 389 12.47 11.66 -25.39
C LEU A 389 13.87 11.95 -24.82
N SER A 390 14.82 12.38 -25.69
CA SER A 390 16.01 13.08 -25.25
C SER A 390 15.67 14.51 -24.82
N VAL A 391 16.57 15.20 -24.12
CA VAL A 391 16.34 16.59 -23.72
C VAL A 391 16.14 17.50 -24.94
N GLN A 392 16.92 17.32 -25.99
CA GLN A 392 16.77 18.11 -27.23
C GLN A 392 15.42 17.87 -27.92
N GLN A 393 14.98 16.60 -27.97
CA GLN A 393 13.67 16.26 -28.51
C GLN A 393 12.55 16.84 -27.64
N LEU A 394 12.70 16.78 -26.29
CA LEU A 394 11.74 17.31 -25.35
C LEU A 394 11.54 18.83 -25.54
N LEU A 395 12.62 19.59 -25.70
CA LEU A 395 12.58 21.03 -25.94
C LEU A 395 11.92 21.41 -27.27
N ASN A 396 12.08 20.59 -28.29
CA ASN A 396 11.53 20.84 -29.64
C ASN A 396 10.13 20.24 -29.83
N SER A 397 9.63 19.47 -28.88
CA SER A 397 8.32 18.80 -28.96
C SER A 397 7.17 19.72 -28.50
N ASN A 398 5.96 19.24 -28.75
CA ASN A 398 4.75 19.88 -28.26
C ASN A 398 4.43 19.51 -26.79
N TRP A 399 5.34 18.81 -26.08
CA TRP A 399 5.13 18.32 -24.74
C TRP A 399 4.71 19.40 -23.74
N PHE A 400 5.33 20.57 -23.76
CA PHE A 400 5.00 21.67 -22.82
C PHE A 400 3.80 22.50 -23.24
N LYS A 401 3.55 22.62 -24.55
CA LYS A 401 2.53 23.52 -25.12
C LYS A 401 1.23 22.79 -25.49
N GLY A 402 1.26 21.47 -25.54
CA GLY A 402 0.17 20.67 -26.06
C GLY A 402 0.07 20.70 -27.60
N PRO A 403 -0.87 19.94 -28.17
CA PRO A 403 -1.11 19.91 -29.60
C PRO A 403 -1.71 21.24 -30.14
N GLU A 404 -1.53 21.50 -31.40
CA GLU A 404 -1.92 22.78 -32.07
C GLU A 404 -3.44 23.05 -31.95
N PHE A 405 -4.26 22.02 -31.97
CA PHE A 405 -5.72 22.22 -31.89
C PHE A 405 -6.18 22.81 -30.53
N LEU A 406 -5.40 22.68 -29.46
CA LEU A 406 -5.72 23.34 -28.18
C LEU A 406 -5.53 24.85 -28.21
N TRP A 407 -4.88 25.37 -29.24
CA TRP A 407 -4.66 26.80 -29.45
C TRP A 407 -5.66 27.43 -30.44
N GLN A 408 -6.61 26.61 -30.95
CA GLN A 408 -7.68 27.07 -31.82
C GLN A 408 -8.92 27.48 -31.03
N SER A 409 -9.73 28.34 -31.59
CA SER A 409 -10.97 28.81 -30.97
C SER A 409 -12.01 27.71 -30.83
N GLU A 410 -12.05 26.80 -31.78
CA GLU A 410 -12.95 25.63 -31.75
C GLU A 410 -12.15 24.35 -31.62
N LEU A 411 -12.54 23.51 -30.69
CA LEU A 411 -11.98 22.17 -30.54
C LEU A 411 -12.50 21.26 -31.67
N PRO A 412 -11.70 20.30 -32.13
CA PRO A 412 -12.16 19.34 -33.15
C PRO A 412 -13.39 18.56 -32.64
N THR A 413 -14.53 18.85 -33.23
CA THR A 413 -15.78 18.11 -33.03
C THR A 413 -15.82 16.98 -34.05
N GLU A 414 -15.08 15.90 -33.80
CA GLU A 414 -15.29 14.70 -34.60
C GLU A 414 -16.60 14.02 -34.18
N ASN A 415 -17.59 14.09 -35.09
CA ASN A 415 -18.74 13.17 -35.09
C ASN A 415 -18.29 11.75 -35.50
N ASP A 416 -17.24 11.23 -34.88
CA ASP A 416 -16.83 9.85 -35.08
C ASP A 416 -17.91 8.96 -34.44
N LYS A 417 -18.70 8.29 -35.27
CA LYS A 417 -19.53 7.17 -34.84
C LYS A 417 -18.60 6.21 -34.13
N PHE A 418 -18.75 6.15 -32.81
CA PHE A 418 -17.93 5.29 -31.97
C PHE A 418 -17.83 3.91 -32.60
N THR A 419 -16.62 3.43 -32.80
CA THR A 419 -16.41 2.11 -33.39
C THR A 419 -16.95 1.10 -32.40
N GLU A 420 -18.06 0.44 -32.73
CA GLU A 420 -18.59 -0.64 -31.90
C GLU A 420 -17.51 -1.70 -31.69
N VAL A 421 -17.45 -2.21 -30.46
CA VAL A 421 -16.54 -3.31 -30.12
C VAL A 421 -16.79 -4.46 -31.07
N LYS A 422 -15.76 -4.91 -31.81
CA LYS A 422 -15.88 -5.99 -32.78
C LYS A 422 -16.42 -7.26 -32.11
N PRO A 423 -17.34 -8.01 -32.76
CA PRO A 423 -17.89 -9.25 -32.16
C PRO A 423 -16.83 -10.29 -31.79
N ASN A 424 -15.70 -10.30 -32.49
CA ASN A 424 -14.58 -11.24 -32.29
C ASN A 424 -13.44 -10.65 -31.44
N ASP A 425 -13.68 -9.56 -30.70
CA ASP A 425 -12.69 -8.99 -29.83
C ASP A 425 -12.26 -10.01 -28.75
N PRO A 426 -10.95 -10.28 -28.58
CA PRO A 426 -10.45 -11.29 -27.64
C PRO A 426 -10.74 -10.94 -26.17
N GLU A 427 -11.09 -9.71 -25.87
CA GLU A 427 -11.42 -9.26 -24.52
C GLU A 427 -12.91 -9.44 -24.17
N LEU A 428 -13.74 -9.77 -25.15
CA LEU A 428 -15.15 -10.08 -24.91
C LEU A 428 -15.30 -11.47 -24.29
N LYS A 429 -16.14 -11.53 -23.27
CA LYS A 429 -16.61 -12.83 -22.79
C LYS A 429 -17.62 -13.39 -23.78
N THR A 430 -17.29 -14.49 -24.42
CA THR A 430 -18.28 -15.27 -25.17
C THR A 430 -19.38 -15.73 -24.22
N VAL A 431 -20.54 -15.12 -24.35
CA VAL A 431 -21.75 -15.63 -23.72
C VAL A 431 -22.17 -16.84 -24.53
N HIS A 432 -21.83 -18.02 -24.06
CA HIS A 432 -22.53 -19.21 -24.58
C HIS A 432 -23.98 -19.09 -24.12
N VAL A 433 -24.85 -18.67 -25.02
CA VAL A 433 -26.28 -18.82 -24.85
C VAL A 433 -26.52 -20.32 -24.98
N PHE A 434 -26.55 -21.00 -23.85
CA PHE A 434 -27.06 -22.34 -23.82
C PHE A 434 -28.57 -22.24 -24.12
N ASN A 435 -29.00 -22.73 -25.25
CA ASN A 435 -30.37 -23.05 -25.47
C ASN A 435 -30.85 -23.87 -24.28
N THR A 436 -31.78 -23.34 -23.52
CA THR A 436 -32.43 -24.05 -22.42
C THR A 436 -33.27 -25.16 -23.02
N LYS A 437 -32.66 -26.29 -23.33
CA LYS A 437 -33.39 -27.56 -23.25
C LYS A 437 -33.84 -27.61 -21.79
N VAL A 438 -35.15 -27.83 -21.60
CA VAL A 438 -35.73 -28.08 -20.28
C VAL A 438 -35.06 -29.35 -19.76
N GLU A 439 -33.90 -29.20 -19.16
CA GLU A 439 -33.21 -30.24 -18.40
C GLU A 439 -33.93 -30.38 -17.05
N GLU A 440 -34.02 -31.60 -16.61
CA GLU A 440 -34.58 -32.04 -15.33
C GLU A 440 -34.18 -31.06 -14.18
N ARG A 441 -35.13 -30.86 -13.27
CA ARG A 441 -35.03 -29.93 -12.16
C ARG A 441 -33.74 -30.18 -11.37
N ARG A 442 -32.67 -29.42 -11.65
CA ARG A 442 -31.41 -29.52 -10.90
C ARG A 442 -31.66 -29.30 -9.41
N THR A 443 -31.17 -30.23 -8.61
CA THR A 443 -31.23 -30.15 -7.15
C THR A 443 -30.47 -28.91 -6.61
N ILE A 444 -30.84 -28.45 -5.44
CA ILE A 444 -30.12 -27.32 -4.78
C ILE A 444 -28.63 -27.64 -4.62
N LEU A 445 -28.29 -28.89 -4.34
CA LEU A 445 -26.92 -29.36 -4.19
C LEU A 445 -26.11 -29.23 -5.49
N GLU A 446 -26.68 -29.56 -6.62
CA GLU A 446 -26.06 -29.35 -7.95
C GLU A 446 -25.87 -27.88 -8.28
N ARG A 447 -26.81 -27.02 -7.87
CA ARG A 447 -26.65 -25.56 -8.01
C ARG A 447 -25.51 -25.00 -7.14
N LEU A 448 -25.26 -25.61 -5.98
CA LEU A 448 -24.12 -25.23 -5.12
C LEU A 448 -22.76 -25.47 -5.77
N THR A 449 -22.63 -26.36 -6.76
CA THR A 449 -21.39 -26.59 -7.49
C THR A 449 -20.86 -25.35 -8.24
N LYS A 450 -21.75 -24.39 -8.53
CA LYS A 450 -21.37 -23.10 -9.14
C LYS A 450 -20.60 -22.16 -8.21
N PHE A 451 -20.65 -22.39 -6.92
CA PHE A 451 -19.93 -21.56 -5.94
C PHE A 451 -18.51 -22.06 -5.74
N SER A 452 -17.55 -21.15 -5.70
CA SER A 452 -16.16 -21.38 -5.38
C SER A 452 -15.77 -20.90 -3.98
N ASP A 453 -16.70 -20.30 -3.25
CA ASP A 453 -16.52 -19.72 -1.92
C ASP A 453 -17.66 -20.11 -0.98
N TRP A 454 -17.31 -20.59 0.21
CA TRP A 454 -18.26 -21.05 1.23
C TRP A 454 -19.21 -19.95 1.70
N ARG A 455 -18.69 -18.79 2.04
CA ARG A 455 -19.50 -17.67 2.55
C ARG A 455 -20.51 -17.16 1.54
N ARG A 456 -20.11 -17.15 0.25
CA ARG A 456 -21.01 -16.78 -0.85
C ARG A 456 -22.13 -17.78 -1.02
N ALA A 457 -21.82 -19.09 -0.91
CA ALA A 457 -22.83 -20.15 -0.96
C ALA A 457 -23.83 -20.03 0.19
N VAL A 458 -23.36 -19.87 1.43
CA VAL A 458 -24.20 -19.67 2.61
C VAL A 458 -25.07 -18.41 2.48
N LYS A 459 -24.50 -17.30 2.04
CA LYS A 459 -25.24 -16.03 1.87
C LYS A 459 -26.32 -16.15 0.80
N ALA A 460 -26.09 -16.89 -0.27
CA ALA A 460 -27.07 -17.12 -1.32
C ALA A 460 -28.25 -17.96 -0.81
N ILE A 461 -27.99 -19.05 -0.06
CA ILE A 461 -29.02 -19.89 0.53
C ILE A 461 -29.81 -19.13 1.63
N ALA A 462 -29.12 -18.36 2.47
CA ALA A 462 -29.76 -17.53 3.50
C ALA A 462 -30.74 -16.52 2.86
N ARG A 463 -30.35 -15.87 1.78
CA ARG A 463 -31.23 -14.96 1.01
C ARG A 463 -32.42 -15.69 0.41
N LEU A 464 -32.17 -16.86 -0.18
CA LEU A 464 -33.26 -17.70 -0.75
C LEU A 464 -34.25 -18.11 0.31
N GLN A 465 -33.78 -18.59 1.48
CA GLN A 465 -34.64 -18.98 2.58
C GLN A 465 -35.42 -17.78 3.15
N LYS A 466 -34.83 -16.60 3.26
CA LYS A 466 -35.49 -15.36 3.66
C LYS A 466 -36.57 -14.98 2.65
N PHE A 467 -36.25 -14.96 1.35
CA PHE A 467 -37.22 -14.68 0.27
C PHE A 467 -38.44 -15.61 0.31
N VAL A 468 -38.19 -16.92 0.54
CA VAL A 468 -39.30 -17.91 0.67
C VAL A 468 -40.17 -17.61 1.91
N LYS A 469 -39.59 -17.16 3.05
CA LYS A 469 -40.33 -16.76 4.25
C LYS A 469 -41.15 -15.49 4.00
N ASP A 470 -40.54 -14.50 3.37
CA ASP A 470 -41.20 -13.24 3.01
C ASP A 470 -42.35 -13.46 2.05
N PHE A 471 -42.16 -14.33 1.05
CA PHE A 471 -43.21 -14.72 0.10
C PHE A 471 -44.39 -15.46 0.75
N LYS A 472 -44.10 -16.22 1.82
CA LYS A 472 -45.14 -16.90 2.64
C LYS A 472 -45.80 -16.00 3.70
N GLY A 473 -45.44 -14.72 3.77
CA GLY A 473 -45.96 -13.78 4.77
C GLY A 473 -45.51 -14.06 6.22
N LEU A 474 -44.43 -14.83 6.42
CA LEU A 474 -43.97 -15.26 7.73
C LEU A 474 -42.94 -14.27 8.39
N THR A 475 -42.63 -13.16 7.74
CA THR A 475 -41.72 -12.13 8.28
C THR A 475 -42.36 -10.76 8.31
N GLN A 476 -42.23 -10.07 9.49
CA GLN A 476 -42.74 -8.71 9.68
C GLN A 476 -41.76 -7.60 9.27
N THR A 477 -40.51 -7.95 8.92
CA THR A 477 -39.45 -6.96 8.60
C THR A 477 -39.02 -7.08 7.15
N LYS A 478 -39.43 -6.13 6.31
CA LYS A 478 -38.88 -5.91 4.96
C LYS A 478 -37.51 -5.28 5.03
N GLY A 479 -36.46 -6.06 5.20
CA GLY A 479 -35.06 -5.60 5.19
C GLY A 479 -34.19 -6.43 4.26
N GLU A 480 -33.30 -5.78 3.47
CA GLU A 480 -32.44 -6.42 2.48
C GLU A 480 -31.34 -7.35 3.04
N ASN A 481 -30.97 -7.20 4.31
CA ASN A 481 -29.83 -7.90 4.90
C ASN A 481 -30.22 -9.18 5.66
N THR A 482 -29.44 -10.25 5.46
CA THR A 482 -29.55 -11.52 6.21
C THR A 482 -28.87 -11.39 7.58
N SER A 483 -29.53 -11.81 8.65
CA SER A 483 -28.97 -11.86 10.02
C SER A 483 -27.89 -12.96 10.16
N VAL A 484 -27.17 -12.95 11.27
CA VAL A 484 -26.20 -14.01 11.60
C VAL A 484 -26.94 -15.34 11.77
N GLU A 485 -28.10 -15.32 12.41
CA GLU A 485 -28.94 -16.50 12.62
C GLU A 485 -29.44 -17.12 11.30
N ASP A 486 -29.84 -16.28 10.31
CA ASP A 486 -30.22 -16.76 8.97
C ASP A 486 -29.07 -17.48 8.28
N ARG A 487 -27.85 -16.98 8.45
CA ARG A 487 -26.66 -17.63 7.87
C ARG A 487 -26.34 -18.94 8.54
N GLN A 488 -26.45 -19.02 9.87
CA GLN A 488 -26.26 -20.28 10.61
C GLN A 488 -27.29 -21.32 10.21
N LYS A 489 -28.57 -20.95 10.06
CA LYS A 489 -29.63 -21.82 9.55
C LYS A 489 -29.34 -22.28 8.13
N ALA A 490 -28.81 -21.41 7.27
CA ALA A 490 -28.41 -21.76 5.91
C ALA A 490 -27.19 -22.71 5.88
N GLU A 491 -26.22 -22.55 6.75
CA GLU A 491 -25.09 -23.47 6.89
C GLU A 491 -25.56 -24.89 7.24
N LEU A 492 -26.39 -25.00 8.27
CA LEU A 492 -26.95 -26.28 8.68
C LEU A 492 -27.80 -26.92 7.58
N PHE A 493 -28.57 -26.12 6.85
CA PHE A 493 -29.35 -26.61 5.71
C PHE A 493 -28.47 -27.18 4.59
N ILE A 494 -27.37 -26.48 4.22
CA ILE A 494 -26.42 -26.98 3.20
C ILE A 494 -25.76 -28.30 3.67
N ILE A 495 -25.37 -28.36 4.94
CA ILE A 495 -24.78 -29.56 5.53
C ILE A 495 -25.77 -30.74 5.48
N LYS A 496 -27.02 -30.52 5.87
CA LYS A 496 -28.07 -31.54 5.78
C LYS A 496 -28.28 -32.08 4.37
N LEU A 497 -28.40 -31.20 3.38
CA LEU A 497 -28.52 -31.60 1.98
C LEU A 497 -27.33 -32.46 1.54
N ALA A 498 -26.10 -32.13 1.95
CA ALA A 498 -24.92 -32.93 1.64
C ALA A 498 -24.94 -34.29 2.34
N GLN A 499 -25.45 -34.36 3.58
CA GLN A 499 -25.62 -35.59 4.32
C GLN A 499 -26.72 -36.48 3.74
N GLU A 500 -27.91 -35.93 3.44
CA GLU A 500 -29.03 -36.62 2.84
C GLU A 500 -28.68 -37.25 1.48
N ASN A 501 -27.93 -36.55 0.66
CA ASN A 501 -27.46 -37.03 -0.62
C ASN A 501 -26.54 -38.27 -0.55
N THR A 502 -25.78 -38.39 0.55
CA THR A 502 -24.73 -39.42 0.68
C THR A 502 -25.08 -40.50 1.70
N PHE A 503 -25.76 -40.13 2.80
CA PHE A 503 -26.04 -40.96 3.97
C PHE A 503 -27.55 -41.12 4.22
N SER A 504 -28.38 -41.07 3.16
CA SER A 504 -29.82 -41.08 3.30
C SER A 504 -30.37 -42.33 3.97
N LYS A 505 -29.72 -43.49 3.75
CA LYS A 505 -30.11 -44.77 4.33
C LYS A 505 -29.80 -44.78 5.83
N GLU A 506 -28.61 -44.38 6.19
CA GLU A 506 -28.12 -44.33 7.56
C GLU A 506 -28.93 -43.33 8.40
N ILE A 507 -29.24 -42.18 7.86
CA ILE A 507 -30.08 -41.17 8.54
C ILE A 507 -31.49 -41.71 8.79
N LYS A 508 -32.13 -42.37 7.79
CA LYS A 508 -33.44 -42.98 7.99
C LYS A 508 -33.46 -44.11 9.03
N ASP A 509 -32.41 -44.90 9.06
CA ASP A 509 -32.32 -46.00 10.03
C ASP A 509 -32.12 -45.48 11.47
N LEU A 510 -31.24 -44.47 11.64
CA LEU A 510 -31.03 -43.79 12.95
C LEU A 510 -32.26 -43.03 13.43
N THR A 511 -33.01 -42.36 12.54
CA THR A 511 -34.26 -41.64 12.90
C THR A 511 -35.37 -42.57 13.35
N ARG A 512 -35.36 -43.84 12.91
CA ARG A 512 -36.34 -44.85 13.29
C ARG A 512 -35.98 -45.59 14.59
N GLY A 513 -34.95 -45.13 15.29
CA GLY A 513 -34.49 -45.77 16.54
C GLY A 513 -33.87 -47.14 16.31
N LYS A 514 -33.61 -47.53 15.09
CA LYS A 514 -32.80 -48.73 14.81
C LYS A 514 -31.35 -48.31 15.01
N ASP A 515 -30.76 -48.77 16.11
CA ASP A 515 -29.30 -48.79 16.17
C ASP A 515 -28.81 -49.33 14.83
N ILE A 516 -27.96 -48.57 14.19
CA ILE A 516 -27.30 -49.08 13.01
C ILE A 516 -26.52 -50.29 13.56
N GLN A 517 -27.11 -51.43 13.47
CA GLN A 517 -26.37 -52.68 13.49
C GLN A 517 -25.48 -52.61 12.27
N LEU A 518 -24.43 -51.84 12.37
CA LEU A 518 -23.30 -51.87 11.49
C LEU A 518 -22.68 -53.23 11.74
N LYS A 519 -23.38 -54.33 11.33
CA LYS A 519 -22.86 -55.67 11.33
C LYS A 519 -21.57 -55.75 10.52
N ASP A 520 -21.34 -54.75 9.69
CA ASP A 520 -20.18 -54.64 8.89
C ASP A 520 -19.19 -53.60 9.54
N LYS A 521 -18.16 -54.14 10.21
CA LYS A 521 -17.04 -53.35 10.80
C LYS A 521 -16.30 -52.55 9.73
N THR A 522 -16.51 -52.81 8.46
CA THR A 522 -15.87 -52.09 7.35
C THR A 522 -16.62 -50.83 6.95
N HIS A 523 -17.82 -50.56 7.52
CA HIS A 523 -18.57 -49.37 7.20
C HIS A 523 -17.86 -48.08 7.72
N LYS A 524 -17.72 -47.10 6.82
CA LYS A 524 -16.97 -45.85 7.10
C LYS A 524 -17.41 -45.04 8.31
N LEU A 525 -18.66 -45.20 8.76
CA LEU A 525 -19.21 -44.49 9.92
C LEU A 525 -19.18 -45.32 11.21
N TYR A 526 -18.83 -46.61 11.15
CA TYR A 526 -18.85 -47.49 12.30
C TYR A 526 -18.04 -46.94 13.50
N SER A 527 -16.84 -46.47 13.23
CA SER A 527 -15.94 -45.97 14.28
C SER A 527 -16.35 -44.61 14.87
N LEU A 528 -17.36 -43.92 14.28
CA LEU A 528 -17.81 -42.59 14.69
C LEU A 528 -19.03 -42.61 15.60
N SER A 529 -19.65 -43.76 15.81
CA SER A 529 -20.89 -43.93 16.61
C SER A 529 -21.92 -42.81 16.28
N PRO A 530 -22.35 -42.69 15.01
CA PRO A 530 -23.12 -41.55 14.53
C PRO A 530 -24.54 -41.52 15.15
N PHE A 531 -25.08 -40.35 15.39
CA PHE A 531 -26.47 -40.08 15.77
C PHE A 531 -27.03 -38.89 15.02
N VAL A 532 -28.36 -38.79 14.98
CA VAL A 532 -29.03 -37.64 14.38
C VAL A 532 -29.52 -36.73 15.51
N ASP A 533 -29.17 -35.45 15.47
CA ASP A 533 -29.57 -34.48 16.49
C ASP A 533 -31.06 -34.02 16.29
N GLU A 534 -31.59 -33.23 17.24
CA GLU A 534 -32.94 -32.66 17.17
C GLU A 534 -33.18 -31.81 15.93
N GLN A 535 -32.12 -31.25 15.36
CA GLN A 535 -32.20 -30.46 14.13
C GLN A 535 -32.11 -31.32 12.86
N GLY A 536 -31.99 -32.67 13.00
CA GLY A 536 -31.87 -33.62 11.90
C GLY A 536 -30.48 -33.62 11.23
N VAL A 537 -29.42 -33.23 11.92
CA VAL A 537 -28.03 -33.27 11.45
C VAL A 537 -27.35 -34.53 11.95
N LEU A 538 -26.70 -35.26 11.04
CA LEU A 538 -25.90 -36.45 11.39
C LEU A 538 -24.60 -36.01 12.04
N ARG A 539 -24.35 -36.44 13.30
CA ARG A 539 -23.21 -36.04 14.11
C ARG A 539 -22.39 -37.22 14.61
N VAL A 540 -21.14 -36.94 14.98
CA VAL A 540 -20.25 -37.92 15.64
C VAL A 540 -20.68 -38.11 17.09
N GLY A 541 -20.90 -39.34 17.56
CA GLY A 541 -21.25 -39.66 18.92
C GLY A 541 -20.10 -39.39 19.89
N GLY A 542 -18.94 -39.84 19.60
CA GLY A 542 -17.68 -39.47 20.22
C GLY A 542 -17.50 -39.83 21.72
N ARG A 543 -16.29 -39.65 22.20
CA ARG A 543 -15.87 -39.94 23.59
C ARG A 543 -15.82 -38.67 24.46
N LEU A 544 -16.30 -37.52 23.99
CA LEU A 544 -16.16 -36.21 24.63
C LEU A 544 -17.39 -35.79 25.44
N THR A 545 -18.33 -36.69 25.72
CA THR A 545 -19.57 -36.39 26.43
C THR A 545 -19.34 -35.69 27.78
N ARG A 546 -18.28 -36.04 28.50
CA ARG A 546 -17.95 -35.48 29.83
C ARG A 546 -17.12 -34.17 29.75
N ALA A 547 -16.71 -33.71 28.56
CA ALA A 547 -15.93 -32.49 28.40
C ALA A 547 -16.82 -31.23 28.57
N THR A 548 -16.26 -30.15 29.10
CA THR A 548 -16.95 -28.83 29.26
C THR A 548 -16.97 -28.02 28.00
N LEU A 549 -16.98 -28.67 26.82
CA LEU A 549 -16.96 -28.00 25.51
C LEU A 549 -18.39 -27.72 25.00
N HIS A 550 -18.49 -26.77 24.07
CA HIS A 550 -19.75 -26.49 23.38
C HIS A 550 -20.30 -27.74 22.65
N PRO A 551 -21.62 -28.02 22.65
CA PRO A 551 -22.21 -29.22 22.04
C PRO A 551 -21.77 -29.50 20.60
N TYR A 552 -21.64 -28.46 19.76
CA TYR A 552 -21.20 -28.62 18.37
C TYR A 552 -19.74 -29.08 18.22
N ILE A 553 -18.88 -28.75 19.18
CA ILE A 553 -17.48 -29.20 19.20
C ILE A 553 -17.40 -30.65 19.72
N LYS A 554 -18.21 -30.98 20.72
CA LYS A 554 -18.32 -32.36 21.23
C LYS A 554 -18.80 -33.34 20.19
N HIS A 555 -19.81 -32.91 19.43
CA HIS A 555 -20.50 -33.70 18.41
C HIS A 555 -20.46 -33.01 17.05
N PRO A 556 -19.31 -33.02 16.38
CA PRO A 556 -19.16 -32.36 15.07
C PRO A 556 -20.05 -32.99 14.01
N ALA A 557 -20.56 -32.18 13.08
CA ALA A 557 -21.37 -32.63 11.94
C ALA A 557 -20.52 -33.43 10.96
N ILE A 558 -21.02 -34.62 10.56
CA ILE A 558 -20.33 -35.51 9.60
C ILE A 558 -20.55 -34.99 8.18
N ILE A 559 -19.47 -34.77 7.45
CA ILE A 559 -19.50 -34.27 6.07
C ILE A 559 -18.88 -35.31 5.14
N PRO A 560 -19.56 -35.67 4.04
CA PRO A 560 -19.03 -36.61 3.08
C PRO A 560 -17.79 -36.08 2.36
N LYS A 561 -16.73 -36.87 2.23
CA LYS A 561 -15.50 -36.49 1.54
C LYS A 561 -15.71 -36.09 0.07
N SER A 562 -16.61 -36.76 -0.63
CA SER A 562 -16.84 -36.62 -2.07
C SER A 562 -17.76 -35.44 -2.43
N SER A 563 -18.32 -34.74 -1.43
CA SER A 563 -19.25 -33.66 -1.68
C SER A 563 -18.51 -32.35 -2.08
N HIS A 564 -19.12 -31.55 -2.95
CA HIS A 564 -18.61 -30.20 -3.27
C HIS A 564 -18.55 -29.30 -2.01
N VAL A 565 -19.49 -29.51 -1.07
CA VAL A 565 -19.54 -28.82 0.21
C VAL A 565 -18.27 -29.03 1.02
N SER A 566 -17.73 -30.28 1.05
CA SER A 566 -16.46 -30.55 1.71
C SER A 566 -15.29 -29.77 1.08
N SER A 567 -15.28 -29.63 -0.24
CA SER A 567 -14.25 -28.87 -0.97
C SER A 567 -14.33 -27.36 -0.65
N LEU A 568 -15.55 -26.81 -0.57
CA LEU A 568 -15.77 -25.41 -0.18
C LEU A 568 -15.32 -25.14 1.26
N LEU A 569 -15.66 -26.03 2.19
CA LEU A 569 -15.27 -25.94 3.60
C LEU A 569 -13.74 -26.03 3.76
N ILE A 570 -13.12 -27.02 3.12
CA ILE A 570 -11.66 -27.19 3.17
C ILE A 570 -10.95 -25.93 2.65
N LYS A 571 -11.41 -25.40 1.49
CA LYS A 571 -10.87 -24.18 0.92
C LYS A 571 -11.01 -23.00 1.89
N HIS A 572 -12.21 -22.78 2.41
CA HIS A 572 -12.52 -21.69 3.33
C HIS A 572 -11.63 -21.72 4.58
N TYR A 573 -11.52 -22.87 5.24
CA TYR A 573 -10.73 -22.98 6.45
C TYR A 573 -9.22 -23.00 6.17
N HIS A 574 -8.78 -23.50 5.02
CA HIS A 574 -7.39 -23.44 4.59
C HIS A 574 -6.95 -21.97 4.35
N GLU A 575 -7.80 -21.16 3.70
CA GLU A 575 -7.58 -19.73 3.52
C GLU A 575 -7.66 -18.97 4.86
N LYS A 576 -8.62 -19.32 5.73
CA LYS A 576 -8.77 -18.71 7.07
C LYS A 576 -7.52 -18.90 7.94
N VAL A 577 -6.88 -20.07 7.87
CA VAL A 577 -5.62 -20.33 8.59
C VAL A 577 -4.38 -19.94 7.79
N GLN A 578 -4.52 -19.07 6.78
CA GLN A 578 -3.40 -18.52 6.01
C GLN A 578 -2.45 -19.59 5.46
N HIS A 579 -2.98 -20.67 4.89
CA HIS A 579 -2.22 -21.74 4.23
C HIS A 579 -1.22 -22.50 5.14
N GLN A 580 -1.40 -22.48 6.45
CA GLN A 580 -0.46 -23.04 7.44
C GLN A 580 -0.33 -24.58 7.42
N GLY A 581 -0.80 -25.22 6.38
CA GLY A 581 -0.56 -26.64 6.17
C GLY A 581 -1.69 -27.55 6.66
N ARG A 582 -1.43 -28.90 6.53
CA ARG A 582 -2.47 -29.91 6.71
C ARG A 582 -3.00 -29.98 8.15
N GLY A 583 -2.11 -30.03 9.13
CA GLY A 583 -2.49 -30.23 10.54
C GLY A 583 -3.37 -29.10 11.06
N ILE A 584 -2.97 -27.87 10.82
CA ILE A 584 -3.69 -26.67 11.29
C ILE A 584 -5.05 -26.54 10.59
N THR A 585 -5.13 -26.79 9.28
CA THR A 585 -6.41 -26.78 8.55
C THR A 585 -7.38 -27.85 9.08
N VAL A 586 -6.88 -29.07 9.39
CA VAL A 586 -7.72 -30.14 9.97
C VAL A 586 -8.20 -29.77 11.38
N ASN A 587 -7.34 -29.18 12.19
CA ASN A 587 -7.71 -28.76 13.54
C ASN A 587 -8.74 -27.61 13.50
N GLU A 588 -8.59 -26.65 12.60
CA GLU A 588 -9.54 -25.56 12.46
C GLU A 588 -10.94 -26.06 12.02
N LEU A 589 -10.99 -27.02 11.10
CA LEU A 589 -12.26 -27.66 10.75
C LEU A 589 -12.96 -28.32 11.95
N ARG A 590 -12.19 -29.05 12.76
CA ARG A 590 -12.69 -29.76 13.96
C ARG A 590 -13.13 -28.80 15.06
N SER A 591 -12.38 -27.75 15.31
CA SER A 591 -12.74 -26.72 16.30
C SER A 591 -14.01 -25.95 15.93
N ASN A 592 -14.35 -25.92 14.64
CA ASN A 592 -15.62 -25.35 14.17
C ASN A 592 -16.76 -26.40 14.03
N GLY A 593 -16.62 -27.57 14.67
CA GLY A 593 -17.66 -28.58 14.74
C GLY A 593 -17.92 -29.34 13.42
N LEU A 594 -16.89 -29.52 12.59
CA LEU A 594 -16.99 -30.18 11.29
C LEU A 594 -16.10 -31.43 11.25
N TRP A 595 -16.69 -32.56 10.88
CA TRP A 595 -15.99 -33.83 10.72
C TRP A 595 -16.11 -34.33 9.29
N ILE A 596 -15.12 -34.03 8.47
CA ILE A 596 -15.07 -34.52 7.08
C ILE A 596 -14.53 -35.96 7.10
N THR A 597 -15.25 -36.90 6.47
CA THR A 597 -14.78 -38.30 6.37
C THR A 597 -13.49 -38.34 5.54
N GLY A 598 -12.41 -38.91 6.11
CA GLY A 598 -11.09 -38.90 5.46
C GLY A 598 -10.48 -37.51 5.32
N CYS A 599 -10.73 -36.62 6.29
CA CYS A 599 -10.34 -35.20 6.29
C CYS A 599 -8.87 -34.98 5.93
N SER A 600 -7.95 -35.71 6.56
CA SER A 600 -6.51 -35.54 6.36
C SER A 600 -6.10 -35.70 4.89
N ASN A 601 -6.65 -36.68 4.18
CA ASN A 601 -6.36 -36.92 2.77
C ASN A 601 -7.06 -35.88 1.87
N ALA A 602 -8.28 -35.48 2.23
CA ALA A 602 -9.00 -34.44 1.48
C ALA A 602 -8.27 -33.09 1.56
N VAL A 603 -7.83 -32.71 2.76
CA VAL A 603 -7.04 -31.48 2.96
C VAL A 603 -5.68 -31.58 2.26
N ALA A 604 -4.99 -32.72 2.33
CA ALA A 604 -3.72 -32.92 1.62
C ALA A 604 -3.89 -32.75 0.09
N SER A 605 -4.97 -33.32 -0.48
CA SER A 605 -5.30 -33.17 -1.90
C SER A 605 -5.61 -31.73 -2.28
N HIS A 606 -6.31 -30.99 -1.42
CA HIS A 606 -6.60 -29.57 -1.64
C HIS A 606 -5.30 -28.74 -1.60
N ILE A 607 -4.45 -28.92 -0.58
CA ILE A 607 -3.16 -28.23 -0.45
C ILE A 607 -2.26 -28.55 -1.64
N TYR A 608 -2.28 -29.79 -2.16
CA TYR A 608 -1.52 -30.16 -3.36
C TYR A 608 -1.94 -29.34 -4.59
N LYS A 609 -3.22 -29.03 -4.73
CA LYS A 609 -3.78 -28.24 -5.83
C LYS A 609 -3.73 -26.73 -5.60
N CYS A 610 -3.55 -26.27 -4.35
CA CYS A 610 -3.53 -24.88 -3.97
C CYS A 610 -2.34 -24.16 -4.63
N THR A 611 -2.61 -23.09 -5.39
CA THR A 611 -1.60 -22.31 -6.13
C THR A 611 -0.63 -21.63 -5.18
N THR A 612 -1.12 -21.05 -4.10
CA THR A 612 -0.31 -20.41 -3.05
C THR A 612 0.64 -21.40 -2.40
N CYS A 613 0.11 -22.55 -1.94
CA CYS A 613 0.94 -23.59 -1.35
C CYS A 613 1.97 -24.19 -2.31
N ARG A 614 1.65 -24.28 -3.62
CA ARG A 614 2.58 -24.78 -4.66
C ARG A 614 3.76 -23.84 -4.87
N LYS A 615 3.57 -22.54 -4.78
CA LYS A 615 4.66 -21.55 -4.91
C LYS A 615 5.73 -21.75 -3.82
N TYR A 616 5.32 -22.13 -2.61
CA TYR A 616 6.22 -22.18 -1.44
C TYR A 616 6.70 -23.57 -1.05
N ARG A 617 6.35 -24.61 -1.82
CA ARG A 617 6.87 -25.95 -1.56
C ARG A 617 8.33 -26.06 -1.96
N ARG A 618 9.18 -26.27 -0.97
CA ARG A 618 10.57 -26.72 -1.18
C ARG A 618 10.70 -28.21 -0.87
N HIS A 619 11.59 -28.89 -1.58
CA HIS A 619 11.99 -30.24 -1.22
C HIS A 619 12.66 -30.20 0.15
N THR A 620 12.16 -30.99 1.07
CA THR A 620 12.80 -31.20 2.38
C THR A 620 13.89 -32.26 2.23
N GLN A 621 15.05 -32.02 2.83
CA GLN A 621 16.09 -33.05 2.96
C GLN A 621 15.76 -33.91 4.17
N ASP A 622 15.89 -35.23 4.02
CA ASP A 622 15.69 -36.19 5.13
C ASP A 622 16.88 -36.13 6.08
N GLN A 623 16.61 -35.80 7.33
CA GLN A 623 17.61 -35.80 8.42
C GLN A 623 17.30 -36.93 9.41
N ARG A 624 18.33 -37.65 9.86
CA ARG A 624 18.17 -38.59 10.97
C ARG A 624 17.83 -37.85 12.27
N MET A 625 16.85 -38.34 12.99
CA MET A 625 16.48 -37.77 14.28
C MET A 625 17.48 -38.24 15.36
N SER A 626 17.94 -37.30 16.18
CA SER A 626 18.68 -37.57 17.43
C SER A 626 17.75 -37.43 18.63
N ASP A 627 18.19 -37.86 19.79
CA ASP A 627 17.45 -37.69 21.05
C ASP A 627 17.19 -36.23 21.35
N LEU A 628 16.05 -35.96 21.96
CA LEU A 628 15.66 -34.57 22.31
C LEU A 628 16.43 -34.14 23.57
N PRO A 629 16.96 -32.92 23.63
CA PRO A 629 17.59 -32.38 24.81
C PRO A 629 16.59 -32.22 25.98
N GLU A 630 17.04 -32.25 27.20
CA GLU A 630 16.22 -32.27 28.42
C GLU A 630 15.30 -31.04 28.52
N ASP A 631 15.80 -29.87 28.16
CA ASP A 631 15.03 -28.60 28.14
C ASP A 631 13.82 -28.59 27.19
N ARG A 632 13.70 -29.59 26.31
CA ARG A 632 12.53 -29.81 25.45
C ARG A 632 11.51 -30.79 26.03
N MET A 633 11.87 -31.54 27.04
CA MET A 633 11.05 -32.56 27.65
C MET A 633 10.50 -32.16 29.03
N GLU A 634 11.11 -31.13 29.65
CA GLU A 634 10.75 -30.67 30.99
C GLU A 634 9.39 -29.95 30.98
N THR A 635 8.49 -30.33 31.88
CA THR A 635 7.16 -29.73 32.04
C THR A 635 7.27 -28.46 32.90
N THR A 636 7.58 -27.34 32.25
CA THR A 636 7.70 -26.04 32.87
C THR A 636 6.69 -25.02 32.27
N PRO A 637 6.42 -23.91 32.94
CA PRO A 637 5.60 -22.84 32.36
C PRO A 637 6.08 -22.43 30.96
N PRO A 638 5.19 -22.02 30.04
CA PRO A 638 5.60 -21.60 28.70
C PRO A 638 6.66 -20.51 28.76
N PHE A 639 7.66 -20.62 27.88
CA PHE A 639 8.82 -19.72 27.77
C PHE A 639 9.87 -19.80 28.90
N SER A 640 9.81 -20.79 29.78
CA SER A 640 10.90 -21.05 30.74
C SER A 640 12.21 -21.36 30.01
N TYR A 641 12.13 -22.14 28.92
CA TYR A 641 13.23 -22.44 28.01
C TYR A 641 12.89 -21.92 26.62
N CYS A 642 13.71 -21.03 26.09
CA CYS A 642 13.47 -20.37 24.81
C CYS A 642 14.60 -20.63 23.82
N GLY A 643 14.24 -20.90 22.56
CA GLY A 643 15.13 -20.75 21.44
C GLY A 643 14.90 -19.38 20.79
N ILE A 644 15.97 -18.64 20.50
CA ILE A 644 15.87 -17.35 19.82
C ILE A 644 16.62 -17.36 18.49
N ASP A 645 16.08 -16.62 17.53
CA ASP A 645 16.73 -16.38 16.26
C ASP A 645 16.20 -15.09 15.63
N CYS A 646 17.03 -14.46 14.78
CA CYS A 646 16.64 -13.28 14.04
C CYS A 646 16.30 -13.61 12.59
N PHE A 647 15.30 -12.94 12.05
CA PHE A 647 14.93 -13.11 10.67
C PHE A 647 14.67 -11.74 10.01
N GLY A 648 15.00 -11.63 8.74
CA GLY A 648 14.98 -10.39 7.97
C GLY A 648 16.19 -10.35 7.04
N PRO A 649 16.65 -9.17 6.57
CA PRO A 649 16.04 -7.87 6.80
C PRO A 649 14.74 -7.65 6.02
N PHE A 650 13.85 -6.86 6.60
CA PHE A 650 12.70 -6.30 5.93
C PHE A 650 12.97 -4.83 5.65
N TYR A 651 12.57 -4.39 4.47
CA TYR A 651 12.77 -3.01 4.07
C TYR A 651 11.48 -2.24 4.28
N VAL A 652 11.51 -1.32 5.23
CA VAL A 652 10.37 -0.45 5.57
C VAL A 652 10.69 0.95 5.08
N LYS A 653 9.78 1.55 4.30
CA LYS A 653 9.92 2.94 3.88
C LYS A 653 9.40 3.86 4.97
N GLU A 654 10.29 4.69 5.47
CA GLU A 654 9.98 5.75 6.41
C GLU A 654 10.33 7.10 5.77
N GLY A 655 9.32 7.76 5.23
CA GLY A 655 9.51 8.94 4.39
C GLY A 655 10.29 8.63 3.10
N ARG A 656 11.44 9.28 2.93
CA ARG A 656 12.35 9.08 1.77
C ARG A 656 13.44 8.03 2.02
N LYS A 657 13.53 7.50 3.23
CA LYS A 657 14.54 6.53 3.62
C LYS A 657 13.95 5.14 3.65
N GLU A 658 14.69 4.18 3.12
CA GLU A 658 14.40 2.76 3.24
C GLU A 658 15.22 2.23 4.42
N LEU A 659 14.51 1.85 5.49
CA LEU A 659 15.13 1.35 6.70
C LEU A 659 15.05 -0.18 6.73
N LYS A 660 16.12 -0.79 7.19
CA LYS A 660 16.14 -2.23 7.46
C LYS A 660 15.53 -2.47 8.84
N ARG A 661 14.59 -3.42 8.91
CA ARG A 661 14.01 -3.91 10.17
C ARG A 661 14.19 -5.42 10.25
N TYR A 662 14.28 -5.94 11.44
CA TYR A 662 14.46 -7.37 11.70
C TYR A 662 13.43 -7.84 12.70
N GLY A 663 13.08 -9.12 12.65
CA GLY A 663 12.26 -9.75 13.65
C GLY A 663 13.12 -10.63 14.56
N LEU A 664 12.99 -10.49 15.87
CA LEU A 664 13.55 -11.39 16.87
C LEU A 664 12.47 -12.36 17.29
N LEU A 665 12.68 -13.64 17.00
CA LEU A 665 11.75 -14.71 17.35
C LEU A 665 12.18 -15.38 18.64
N PHE A 666 11.27 -15.44 19.61
CA PHE A 666 11.36 -16.29 20.80
C PHE A 666 10.46 -17.51 20.60
N THR A 667 11.00 -18.69 20.70
CA THR A 667 10.25 -19.96 20.58
C THR A 667 10.37 -20.74 21.87
N CYS A 668 9.23 -21.05 22.51
CA CYS A 668 9.23 -21.92 23.67
C CYS A 668 9.66 -23.34 23.27
N MET A 669 10.64 -23.91 23.97
CA MET A 669 11.23 -25.19 23.63
C MET A 669 10.24 -26.36 23.86
N CYS A 670 9.40 -26.27 24.88
CA CYS A 670 8.41 -27.29 25.22
C CYS A 670 7.12 -27.16 24.39
N SER A 671 6.46 -26.01 24.43
CA SER A 671 5.14 -25.81 23.81
C SER A 671 5.20 -25.41 22.34
N ARG A 672 6.35 -24.94 21.84
CA ARG A 672 6.58 -24.33 20.52
C ARG A 672 5.75 -23.09 20.27
N THR A 673 5.22 -22.49 21.31
CA THR A 673 4.61 -21.16 21.24
C THR A 673 5.67 -20.15 20.88
N ILE A 674 5.30 -19.16 20.07
CA ILE A 674 6.20 -18.14 19.58
C ILE A 674 5.83 -16.76 20.13
N HIS A 675 6.85 -15.91 20.24
CA HIS A 675 6.71 -14.48 20.48
C HIS A 675 7.71 -13.76 19.61
N ILE A 676 7.33 -12.62 19.03
CA ILE A 676 8.19 -11.87 18.12
C ILE A 676 8.28 -10.43 18.60
N GLU A 677 9.50 -9.92 18.61
CA GLU A 677 9.80 -8.53 18.82
C GLU A 677 10.45 -7.94 17.56
N MET A 678 10.21 -6.66 17.33
CA MET A 678 10.84 -5.96 16.21
C MET A 678 12.15 -5.32 16.65
N LEU A 679 13.19 -5.50 15.83
CA LEU A 679 14.47 -4.84 16.02
C LEU A 679 14.65 -3.76 14.96
N ASP A 680 15.02 -2.58 15.39
CA ASP A 680 15.37 -1.46 14.51
C ASP A 680 16.63 -1.74 13.71
N ASP A 681 17.58 -2.39 14.36
CA ASP A 681 18.84 -2.85 13.80
C ASP A 681 19.31 -4.12 14.51
N LEU A 682 20.52 -4.60 14.20
CA LEU A 682 21.13 -5.77 14.87
C LEU A 682 22.15 -5.34 15.95
N THR A 683 21.92 -4.22 16.61
CA THR A 683 22.74 -3.77 17.73
C THR A 683 22.35 -4.49 19.03
N THR A 684 23.25 -4.47 19.99
CA THR A 684 23.02 -5.03 21.32
C THR A 684 21.88 -4.33 22.05
N ASP A 685 21.81 -3.02 21.94
CA ASP A 685 20.76 -2.22 22.60
C ASP A 685 19.36 -2.56 22.07
N ALA A 686 19.23 -2.73 20.75
CA ALA A 686 17.97 -3.16 20.14
C ALA A 686 17.55 -4.55 20.64
N PHE A 687 18.52 -5.49 20.72
CA PHE A 687 18.27 -6.82 21.26
C PHE A 687 17.87 -6.78 22.74
N MET A 688 18.56 -6.00 23.56
CA MET A 688 18.28 -5.91 24.99
C MET A 688 16.91 -5.29 25.27
N ASN A 689 16.52 -4.31 24.48
CA ASN A 689 15.20 -3.70 24.57
C ASN A 689 14.11 -4.73 24.23
N ALA A 690 14.29 -5.48 23.15
CA ALA A 690 13.38 -6.57 22.76
C ALA A 690 13.30 -7.68 23.82
N LEU A 691 14.44 -8.06 24.42
CA LEU A 691 14.48 -9.05 25.49
C LEU A 691 13.74 -8.54 26.75
N ARG A 692 13.91 -7.29 27.13
CA ARG A 692 13.18 -6.67 28.25
C ARG A 692 11.68 -6.63 27.99
N CYS A 693 11.25 -6.25 26.79
CA CYS A 693 9.85 -6.32 26.38
C CYS A 693 9.30 -7.74 26.50
N PHE A 694 10.02 -8.71 25.96
CA PHE A 694 9.64 -10.11 26.04
C PHE A 694 9.48 -10.61 27.48
N ILE A 695 10.46 -10.35 28.36
CA ILE A 695 10.42 -10.77 29.78
C ILE A 695 9.28 -10.06 30.52
N SER A 696 9.01 -8.80 30.24
CA SER A 696 7.91 -8.05 30.87
C SER A 696 6.54 -8.61 30.50
N ILE A 697 6.40 -9.16 29.27
CA ILE A 697 5.12 -9.71 28.77
C ILE A 697 4.94 -11.20 29.15
N ARG A 698 6.02 -11.99 29.06
CA ARG A 698 5.95 -13.46 29.18
C ARG A 698 6.43 -14.01 30.52
N GLY A 699 7.08 -13.17 31.31
CA GLY A 699 7.62 -13.56 32.61
C GLY A 699 9.06 -14.08 32.54
N HIS A 700 9.49 -14.70 33.64
CA HIS A 700 10.87 -15.12 33.86
C HIS A 700 11.31 -16.25 32.93
N VAL A 701 12.47 -16.07 32.27
CA VAL A 701 13.11 -17.05 31.38
C VAL A 701 14.30 -17.68 32.11
N ARG A 702 14.35 -18.99 32.20
CA ARG A 702 15.46 -19.74 32.84
C ARG A 702 16.65 -19.89 31.90
N GLN A 703 16.38 -20.19 30.62
CA GLN A 703 17.44 -20.42 29.64
C GLN A 703 17.03 -19.96 28.25
N ILE A 704 17.98 -19.30 27.57
CA ILE A 704 17.87 -18.89 26.18
C ILE A 704 18.91 -19.60 25.34
N ARG A 705 18.48 -20.31 24.29
CA ARG A 705 19.36 -20.90 23.27
C ARG A 705 19.35 -20.08 21.99
N CYS A 706 20.52 -19.87 21.39
CA CYS A 706 20.67 -19.23 20.09
C CYS A 706 21.72 -19.92 19.21
N ASP A 707 21.58 -19.74 17.90
CA ASP A 707 22.54 -20.26 16.91
C ASP A 707 23.70 -19.28 16.70
N GLN A 708 24.84 -19.85 16.27
CA GLN A 708 26.00 -19.09 15.79
C GLN A 708 25.99 -18.97 14.25
N GLY A 709 24.84 -18.93 13.62
CA GLY A 709 24.69 -18.93 12.16
C GLY A 709 25.27 -17.70 11.44
N THR A 710 25.60 -17.89 10.16
CA THR A 710 26.22 -16.88 9.28
C THR A 710 25.40 -15.60 9.10
N ASN A 711 24.11 -15.62 9.41
CA ASN A 711 23.24 -14.43 9.38
C ASN A 711 23.63 -13.38 10.43
N PHE A 712 24.48 -13.74 11.41
CA PHE A 712 25.00 -12.88 12.46
C PHE A 712 26.44 -12.38 12.20
N VAL A 713 27.05 -12.77 11.08
CA VAL A 713 28.49 -12.55 10.85
C VAL A 713 28.88 -11.06 10.84
N GLY A 714 28.02 -10.16 10.40
CA GLY A 714 28.28 -8.71 10.46
C GLY A 714 28.08 -8.10 11.86
N ALA A 715 27.10 -8.60 12.62
CA ALA A 715 26.77 -8.17 13.98
C ALA A 715 27.51 -9.02 15.04
N LYS A 716 28.16 -10.10 14.62
CA LYS A 716 28.81 -11.11 15.49
C LYS A 716 29.89 -10.50 16.36
N GLY A 717 30.64 -9.52 15.88
CA GLY A 717 31.70 -8.86 16.65
C GLY A 717 31.12 -8.03 17.79
N GLU A 718 30.09 -7.25 17.52
CA GLU A 718 29.44 -6.39 18.52
C GLU A 718 28.55 -7.20 19.46
N PHE A 719 27.76 -8.14 18.93
CA PHE A 719 26.84 -8.97 19.71
C PHE A 719 27.57 -9.94 20.65
N VAL A 720 28.68 -10.58 20.21
CA VAL A 720 29.50 -11.44 21.04
C VAL A 720 30.36 -10.65 22.03
N ASN A 721 30.83 -9.45 21.65
CA ASN A 721 31.53 -8.57 22.56
C ASN A 721 30.57 -7.96 23.59
N ALA A 722 29.38 -7.56 23.18
CA ALA A 722 28.36 -7.08 24.10
C ALA A 722 27.83 -8.18 25.03
N LEU A 723 27.76 -9.45 24.60
CA LEU A 723 27.49 -10.59 25.49
C LEU A 723 28.69 -10.89 26.42
N LYS A 724 29.93 -10.49 26.04
CA LYS A 724 31.12 -10.59 26.90
C LYS A 724 31.23 -9.43 27.90
N ASP A 725 30.81 -8.23 27.47
CA ASP A 725 30.82 -7.00 28.27
C ASP A 725 29.57 -6.90 29.16
N PHE A 726 28.52 -7.68 28.85
CA PHE A 726 27.37 -7.80 29.72
C PHE A 726 27.79 -8.52 31.01
N ASP A 727 27.79 -7.75 32.06
CA ASP A 727 28.08 -8.24 33.38
C ASP A 727 27.22 -9.46 33.68
N LYS A 728 27.85 -10.63 33.80
CA LYS A 728 27.20 -11.88 34.19
C LYS A 728 26.32 -11.72 35.43
N GLU A 729 26.55 -10.69 36.23
CA GLU A 729 25.78 -10.33 37.38
C GLU A 729 24.42 -9.72 37.06
N GLN A 730 24.30 -8.91 36.02
CA GLN A 730 22.98 -8.37 35.60
C GLN A 730 22.07 -9.44 34.99
N LEU A 731 22.64 -10.37 34.22
CA LEU A 731 21.90 -11.54 33.73
C LEU A 731 21.59 -12.52 34.85
N LYS A 732 22.44 -12.66 35.85
CA LYS A 732 22.15 -13.46 37.07
C LYS A 732 21.04 -12.84 37.92
N GLN A 733 20.88 -11.52 37.92
CA GLN A 733 19.74 -10.85 38.59
C GLN A 733 18.38 -11.27 37.97
N TYR A 734 18.37 -11.57 36.67
CA TYR A 734 17.16 -12.09 35.98
C TYR A 734 17.11 -13.63 35.98
N GLY A 735 18.12 -14.31 36.52
CA GLY A 735 18.16 -15.79 36.58
C GLY A 735 18.14 -16.48 35.21
N CYS A 736 18.58 -15.83 34.15
CA CYS A 736 18.56 -16.34 32.78
C CYS A 736 19.95 -16.84 32.35
N GLU A 737 20.02 -18.06 31.82
CA GLU A 737 21.24 -18.67 31.27
C GLU A 737 21.23 -18.60 29.75
N PHE A 738 22.36 -18.18 29.14
CA PHE A 738 22.53 -18.18 27.68
C PHE A 738 23.36 -19.39 27.23
N VAL A 739 22.76 -20.25 26.38
CA VAL A 739 23.39 -21.41 25.78
C VAL A 739 23.56 -21.18 24.28
N LEU A 740 24.83 -21.10 23.85
CA LEU A 740 25.18 -20.95 22.43
C LEU A 740 25.32 -22.37 21.81
N ASN A 741 24.61 -22.62 20.71
CA ASN A 741 24.78 -23.82 19.92
C ASN A 741 26.20 -23.90 19.29
N THR A 742 26.67 -25.09 18.99
CA THR A 742 27.94 -25.26 18.28
C THR A 742 27.93 -24.57 16.91
N PRO A 743 29.07 -23.98 16.48
CA PRO A 743 29.14 -23.36 15.15
C PRO A 743 28.74 -24.31 14.02
N SER A 744 27.98 -23.83 13.05
CA SER A 744 27.52 -24.57 11.87
C SER A 744 26.61 -25.79 12.16
N SER A 745 25.98 -25.84 13.33
CA SER A 745 25.07 -26.93 13.72
C SER A 745 23.60 -26.49 13.59
N SER A 746 23.17 -26.09 12.41
CA SER A 746 21.79 -25.68 12.11
C SER A 746 20.74 -26.74 12.48
N HIS A 747 21.11 -28.01 12.51
CA HIS A 747 20.23 -29.11 12.94
C HIS A 747 19.79 -28.98 14.43
N MET A 748 20.58 -28.33 15.28
CA MET A 748 20.20 -28.06 16.68
C MET A 748 19.17 -26.92 16.80
N GLY A 749 19.10 -26.04 15.81
CA GLY A 749 18.12 -24.91 15.70
C GLY A 749 16.79 -25.28 15.06
N GLY A 750 16.55 -26.55 14.71
CA GLY A 750 15.36 -26.98 13.94
C GLY A 750 14.00 -26.59 14.52
N VAL A 751 13.93 -26.20 15.80
CA VAL A 751 12.69 -25.76 16.46
C VAL A 751 12.30 -24.36 15.98
N TRP A 752 13.18 -23.38 16.12
CA TRP A 752 12.94 -22.01 15.73
C TRP A 752 13.10 -21.75 14.23
N GLU A 753 14.02 -22.45 13.54
CA GLU A 753 14.12 -22.37 12.07
C GLU A 753 12.83 -22.79 11.37
N ARG A 754 12.15 -23.81 11.89
CA ARG A 754 10.86 -24.24 11.38
C ARG A 754 9.79 -23.18 11.59
N GLN A 755 9.80 -22.50 12.73
CA GLN A 755 8.87 -21.40 13.01
C GLN A 755 9.14 -20.20 12.14
N ILE A 756 10.40 -19.81 11.93
CA ILE A 756 10.78 -18.75 10.99
C ILE A 756 10.30 -19.06 9.57
N ARG A 757 10.44 -20.30 9.11
CA ARG A 757 9.91 -20.74 7.82
C ARG A 757 8.39 -20.56 7.75
N THR A 758 7.68 -20.93 8.80
CA THR A 758 6.22 -20.75 8.91
C THR A 758 5.85 -19.27 8.88
N ILE A 759 6.53 -18.44 9.66
CA ILE A 759 6.32 -16.98 9.72
C ILE A 759 6.56 -16.34 8.35
N ARG A 760 7.69 -16.66 7.70
CA ARG A 760 8.00 -16.16 6.35
C ARG A 760 6.92 -16.58 5.34
N SER A 761 6.45 -17.82 5.39
CA SER A 761 5.37 -18.30 4.51
C SER A 761 4.07 -17.55 4.71
N VAL A 762 3.70 -17.26 5.96
CA VAL A 762 2.51 -16.49 6.31
C VAL A 762 2.66 -15.03 5.84
N LEU A 763 3.77 -14.40 6.16
CA LEU A 763 4.05 -13.01 5.76
C LEU A 763 4.05 -12.86 4.24
N THR A 764 4.70 -13.76 3.50
CA THR A 764 4.73 -13.71 2.05
C THR A 764 3.32 -13.92 1.46
N SER A 765 2.51 -14.83 2.05
CA SER A 765 1.13 -15.03 1.62
C SER A 765 0.25 -13.79 1.84
N ILE A 766 0.47 -13.06 2.92
CA ILE A 766 -0.27 -11.83 3.22
C ILE A 766 0.17 -10.70 2.28
N LEU A 767 1.46 -10.55 2.06
CA LEU A 767 2.04 -9.51 1.21
C LEU A 767 1.68 -9.69 -0.27
N ASP A 768 1.60 -10.94 -0.76
CA ASP A 768 1.18 -11.25 -2.14
C ASP A 768 -0.30 -10.90 -2.42
N HIS A 769 -1.15 -10.84 -1.40
CA HIS A 769 -2.58 -10.51 -1.54
C HIS A 769 -2.89 -9.02 -1.44
N THR A 770 -1.96 -8.22 -0.93
CA THR A 770 -2.07 -6.77 -0.86
C THR A 770 -1.27 -6.16 -2.01
N CYS A 771 -1.94 -5.65 -3.04
CA CYS A 771 -1.30 -5.00 -4.20
C CYS A 771 -0.49 -3.73 -3.86
N GLU A 772 -0.36 -3.36 -2.60
CA GLU A 772 0.43 -2.25 -2.05
C GLU A 772 1.40 -2.76 -0.97
N GLY A 773 2.25 -3.69 -1.35
CA GLY A 773 3.02 -4.60 -0.48
C GLY A 773 4.02 -4.02 0.52
N GLU A 774 4.20 -2.70 0.66
CA GLU A 774 5.26 -2.16 1.51
C GLU A 774 4.78 -1.42 2.77
N LYS A 775 3.50 -1.06 2.86
CA LYS A 775 2.98 -0.22 3.96
C LYS A 775 2.41 -1.00 5.16
N TYR A 776 2.16 -2.29 4.97
CA TYR A 776 1.46 -3.12 5.97
C TYR A 776 2.38 -4.04 6.77
N PHE A 777 3.68 -4.03 6.50
CA PHE A 777 4.59 -4.99 7.13
C PHE A 777 4.67 -4.82 8.66
N THR A 778 4.84 -3.60 9.14
CA THR A 778 4.82 -3.28 10.57
C THR A 778 3.43 -3.47 11.17
N ALA A 779 2.38 -3.07 10.42
CA ALA A 779 0.99 -3.28 10.83
C ALA A 779 0.61 -4.76 10.82
N ILE A 780 1.11 -5.56 9.88
CA ILE A 780 0.82 -7.00 9.78
C ILE A 780 1.58 -7.79 10.84
N ILE A 781 2.84 -7.51 11.08
CA ILE A 781 3.57 -8.10 12.21
C ILE A 781 2.92 -7.64 13.51
N CYS A 782 2.59 -6.37 13.65
CA CYS A 782 1.82 -5.86 14.76
C CYS A 782 0.41 -6.43 14.84
N CYS A 783 -0.40 -6.54 13.79
CA CYS A 783 -1.78 -7.05 13.86
C CYS A 783 -1.89 -8.57 14.06
N TYR A 784 -0.94 -9.37 13.63
CA TYR A 784 -0.93 -10.80 13.93
C TYR A 784 -0.35 -11.13 15.31
N PHE A 785 0.44 -10.22 15.88
CA PHE A 785 1.02 -10.35 17.22
C PHE A 785 0.43 -9.35 18.23
N ILE A 786 -0.31 -8.35 17.75
CA ILE A 786 -1.17 -7.49 18.55
C ILE A 786 -2.64 -7.86 18.30
N ILE A 787 -3.04 -8.95 18.81
CA ILE A 787 -4.26 -9.00 19.61
C ILE A 787 -4.00 -8.24 20.93
N ILE A 788 -3.05 -7.37 21.02
CA ILE A 788 -2.90 -6.44 22.16
C ILE A 788 -2.09 -5.24 21.67
N ILE A 789 -2.75 -4.08 21.71
CA ILE A 789 -2.26 -2.70 21.70
C ILE A 789 -2.20 -1.98 20.33
N THR A 790 -3.26 -1.18 20.16
CA THR A 790 -3.37 0.14 19.53
C THR A 790 -2.66 0.37 18.19
N ILE A 791 -3.47 0.32 17.17
CA ILE A 791 -3.27 0.83 15.82
C ILE A 791 -2.91 2.31 15.87
N SER A 792 -1.74 2.69 15.42
CA SER A 792 -1.47 4.07 15.05
C SER A 792 -1.85 4.31 13.59
N CYS A 793 -2.68 5.33 13.36
CA CYS A 793 -3.25 5.76 12.08
C CYS A 793 -2.25 6.27 11.03
N ASP A 794 -0.96 6.07 11.18
CA ASP A 794 0.09 6.77 10.43
C ASP A 794 0.24 6.38 8.94
N VAL A 795 -0.13 5.17 8.55
CA VAL A 795 0.13 4.70 7.18
C VAL A 795 -0.87 5.23 6.16
N ALA A 796 -2.14 5.36 6.54
CA ALA A 796 -3.16 6.00 5.70
C ALA A 796 -2.90 7.51 5.54
N PHE A 797 -2.38 8.14 6.58
CA PHE A 797 -2.07 9.56 6.62
C PHE A 797 -0.90 9.95 5.70
N ARG A 798 0.14 9.11 5.60
CA ARG A 798 1.31 9.37 4.72
C ARG A 798 0.99 9.27 3.23
N CYS A 799 0.06 8.42 2.82
CA CYS A 799 -0.41 8.40 1.43
C CYS A 799 -1.24 9.64 1.09
N ILE A 800 -2.09 10.08 2.02
CA ILE A 800 -2.89 11.30 1.87
C ILE A 800 -1.97 12.53 1.84
N GLN A 801 -0.90 12.56 2.63
CA GLN A 801 0.07 13.65 2.61
C GLN A 801 0.86 13.74 1.30
N MET A 802 1.24 12.62 0.68
CA MET A 802 1.94 12.65 -0.61
C MET A 802 1.06 13.20 -1.74
N PHE A 803 -0.25 12.89 -1.72
CA PHE A 803 -1.21 13.49 -2.64
C PHE A 803 -1.44 14.99 -2.34
N LYS A 804 -1.46 15.40 -1.08
CA LYS A 804 -1.53 16.82 -0.70
C LYS A 804 -0.30 17.62 -1.10
N TYR A 805 0.88 17.00 -1.08
CA TYR A 805 2.11 17.61 -1.54
C TYR A 805 2.04 18.01 -3.02
N ILE A 806 1.54 17.11 -3.87
CA ILE A 806 1.29 17.41 -5.29
C ILE A 806 0.21 18.51 -5.42
N GLY A 807 -0.83 18.45 -4.59
CA GLY A 807 -1.89 19.46 -4.57
C GLY A 807 -1.38 20.87 -4.22
N ILE A 808 -0.54 21.00 -3.20
CA ILE A 808 0.06 22.28 -2.83
C ILE A 808 0.91 22.85 -3.97
N ILE A 809 1.70 22.02 -4.65
CA ILE A 809 2.47 22.45 -5.83
C ILE A 809 1.52 22.90 -6.96
N LEU A 810 0.44 22.16 -7.19
CA LEU A 810 -0.55 22.52 -8.21
C LEU A 810 -1.25 23.86 -7.90
N VAL A 811 -1.64 24.08 -6.65
CA VAL A 811 -2.21 25.39 -6.21
C VAL A 811 -1.18 26.51 -6.35
N PHE A 812 0.10 26.24 -6.10
CA PHE A 812 1.19 27.19 -6.32
C PHE A 812 1.38 27.53 -7.81
N ILE A 813 1.10 26.57 -8.71
CA ILE A 813 1.19 26.77 -10.16
C ILE A 813 -0.03 27.53 -10.72
N THR A 814 -1.23 27.31 -10.17
CA THR A 814 -2.49 27.88 -10.70
C THR A 814 -2.73 29.34 -10.33
N GLY A 815 -2.12 29.79 -9.23
CA GLY A 815 -2.29 31.18 -8.84
C GLY A 815 -1.25 32.08 -9.51
N SER A 816 -1.66 33.28 -9.86
CA SER A 816 -0.79 34.28 -10.44
C SER A 816 -0.49 35.36 -9.39
N VAL A 817 0.70 35.35 -8.84
CA VAL A 817 1.24 36.62 -8.35
C VAL A 817 2.10 37.12 -9.48
N ILE A 818 1.61 38.12 -10.16
CA ILE A 818 2.26 38.71 -11.29
C ILE A 818 2.77 40.03 -10.92
N ILE A 819 3.92 40.21 -11.43
CA ILE A 819 4.52 41.50 -11.54
C ILE A 819 5.04 41.63 -12.96
N SER A 820 4.51 42.60 -13.60
CA SER A 820 5.14 43.20 -14.79
C SER A 820 6.50 43.79 -14.43
#